data_1f5bc75fce0bbbf02fdda7b34f1caea3
#
_entry.id   1f5bc75fce0bbbf02fdda7b34f1caea3
#
_cell.length_a   1.000
_cell.length_b   1.000
_cell.length_c   1.000
_cell.angle_alpha   90.00
_cell.angle_beta   90.00
_cell.angle_gamma   90.00
#
_symmetry.space_group_name_H-M   'P 1'
#
loop_
_entity.id
_entity.type
_entity.pdbx_description
1 polymer ?
#
loop_
_entity_poly.entity_id
_entity_poly.type
_entity_poly.pdbx_seq_one_letter_code
_entity_poly.pdbx_strand_id
1 'polypeptide(L)'
;MIMEKNLFFVNDFDEKFRAEYQNGNTQPTNPANRFDDRPSEVGKSETTTVAKQLAKSVTLPSKALEPKELTPEELEERLQVFGQNILDFINAIYPDGAPVGSRHKSALKLASDLMILLDGDERLVKIVLEKISWVQDVINERGEREIDDIIDSAKKLLKRRESESFADLLPSREMQAAIKELVHKTYKQLVEEARAQRAGGKMTGDRGIVETLERIGRELEKYFKYYPFLRLLCHGLPRKHYIAALFVGSAFAMNLMTRMWYKFWPAPGKKCRMNHLLELIGRQGSGKRFAVTLYEILMEPIKVADAPQIAALNNWKQERSQNNGAAKNKTPEPKGIYRCLPSEASAAGVRDAEVNAKEMIDGEEWYLHISQFDSELQNTLSQMQKSYFSALYTLWLKGFHNEPHGALLKSATSIVGEWPVHYNVVYTGTKHALDQQVNIRNYATGLPGRITAVPMGDTNFEMMENREYTEADRQRDDNLRDWAFKLDATKGEIPCKPISDALHDWTARRMADARENQSLADEDLLKRPCWHAINFALPFIVCRHWDKMVEDEDGRWKCGPEFKTDKTDRDLALLICNAQYTFQQYFFGAIAEQHYDDSMAAAASNHRHQQKTMIGYRRLPNPFKPQDVDVCFGYEGNTNSIYSKIKRLCDDGLAQKIMKGEDKGKYRKLE
;
A
#
# COMPACT_ATOMS: atom_id res chain seq x y z
N MET A 1 -6.08 -35.56 -12.77
CA MET A 1 -7.43 -36.11 -12.64
C MET A 1 -8.00 -35.73 -11.26
N ILE A 2 -8.00 -34.43 -10.90
CA ILE A 2 -8.71 -33.81 -9.76
C ILE A 2 -8.99 -32.33 -10.15
N MET A 3 -9.65 -32.08 -11.25
CA MET A 3 -10.08 -30.75 -11.68
C MET A 3 -11.46 -30.69 -12.37
N GLU A 4 -12.29 -31.71 -12.24
CA GLU A 4 -13.57 -31.75 -12.98
C GLU A 4 -14.83 -31.98 -12.12
N LYS A 5 -14.81 -31.67 -10.83
CA LYS A 5 -16.01 -31.91 -9.99
C LYS A 5 -16.59 -30.70 -9.22
N ASN A 6 -16.27 -29.47 -9.59
CA ASN A 6 -16.86 -28.29 -8.91
C ASN A 6 -17.64 -27.33 -9.83
N LEU A 7 -18.22 -27.82 -10.91
CA LEU A 7 -18.95 -27.00 -11.91
C LEU A 7 -20.49 -27.13 -11.85
N PHE A 8 -21.06 -27.73 -10.82
CA PHE A 8 -22.51 -28.07 -10.83
C PHE A 8 -23.37 -27.36 -9.76
N PHE A 9 -22.92 -26.32 -9.08
CA PHE A 9 -23.74 -25.60 -8.07
C PHE A 9 -23.91 -24.09 -8.30
N VAL A 10 -23.71 -23.56 -9.50
CA VAL A 10 -23.78 -22.12 -9.79
C VAL A 10 -25.09 -21.68 -10.45
N ASN A 11 -25.93 -22.61 -10.97
CA ASN A 11 -27.05 -22.21 -11.84
C ASN A 11 -28.40 -21.89 -11.17
N ASP A 12 -28.66 -22.31 -9.92
CA ASP A 12 -30.00 -22.13 -9.34
C ASP A 12 -30.26 -20.77 -8.66
N PHE A 13 -29.21 -20.00 -8.36
CA PHE A 13 -29.36 -18.69 -7.69
C PHE A 13 -29.43 -17.52 -8.66
N ASP A 14 -28.82 -17.67 -9.83
CA ASP A 14 -28.78 -16.66 -10.90
C ASP A 14 -30.13 -16.56 -11.65
N GLU A 15 -30.86 -17.66 -11.76
CA GLU A 15 -32.17 -17.68 -12.43
C GLU A 15 -33.28 -16.96 -11.63
N LYS A 16 -33.31 -17.06 -10.32
CA LYS A 16 -34.27 -16.33 -9.50
C LYS A 16 -34.05 -14.83 -9.50
N PHE A 17 -32.81 -14.40 -9.51
CA PHE A 17 -32.47 -12.96 -9.54
C PHE A 17 -32.69 -12.33 -10.93
N ARG A 18 -32.49 -13.09 -12.02
CA ARG A 18 -32.82 -12.63 -13.38
C ARG A 18 -34.31 -12.59 -13.64
N ALA A 19 -35.09 -13.45 -13.03
CA ALA A 19 -36.55 -13.48 -13.19
C ALA A 19 -37.25 -12.26 -12.55
N GLU A 20 -36.72 -11.75 -11.44
CA GLU A 20 -37.25 -10.52 -10.80
C GLU A 20 -36.90 -9.24 -11.56
N TYR A 21 -35.79 -9.23 -12.34
CA TYR A 21 -35.34 -8.07 -13.10
C TYR A 21 -35.92 -7.98 -14.54
N GLN A 22 -36.51 -9.04 -15.10
CA GLN A 22 -37.01 -9.07 -16.46
C GLN A 22 -38.47 -8.65 -16.63
N ASN A 23 -39.22 -8.46 -15.56
CA ASN A 23 -40.66 -8.17 -15.63
C ASN A 23 -41.01 -6.66 -15.64
N GLY A 24 -40.08 -5.77 -15.89
CA GLY A 24 -40.26 -4.33 -15.82
C GLY A 24 -39.93 -3.54 -17.09
N ASN A 25 -39.97 -4.10 -18.31
CA ASN A 25 -39.69 -3.33 -19.52
C ASN A 25 -40.86 -3.26 -20.50
N THR A 26 -41.50 -2.09 -20.54
CA THR A 26 -42.25 -1.60 -21.72
C THR A 26 -41.44 -0.48 -22.37
N GLN A 27 -41.16 -0.64 -23.67
CA GLN A 27 -40.48 0.33 -24.53
C GLN A 27 -41.40 1.53 -24.88
N PRO A 28 -40.80 2.69 -25.25
CA PRO A 28 -41.29 3.39 -26.42
C PRO A 28 -40.18 3.83 -27.41
N THR A 29 -40.48 3.52 -28.63
CA THR A 29 -40.17 4.03 -29.98
C THR A 29 -39.32 5.31 -30.17
N ASN A 30 -38.41 5.15 -31.12
CA ASN A 30 -37.57 6.12 -31.82
C ASN A 30 -38.36 7.12 -32.71
N PRO A 31 -37.86 8.32 -32.97
CA PRO A 31 -37.57 8.60 -34.36
C PRO A 31 -36.25 9.37 -34.66
N ALA A 32 -35.77 9.07 -35.84
CA ALA A 32 -34.62 9.50 -36.56
C ALA A 32 -34.33 11.01 -36.66
N ASN A 33 -33.05 11.36 -36.79
CA ASN A 33 -32.60 12.35 -37.78
C ASN A 33 -31.16 12.09 -38.24
N ARG A 34 -31.03 12.09 -39.57
CA ARG A 34 -29.80 12.00 -40.35
C ARG A 34 -29.03 13.32 -40.31
N PHE A 35 -27.70 13.25 -40.30
CA PHE A 35 -26.83 14.17 -41.02
C PHE A 35 -25.60 13.42 -41.55
N ASP A 36 -25.46 13.50 -42.89
CA ASP A 36 -24.28 13.18 -43.70
C ASP A 36 -23.20 14.21 -43.43
N ASP A 37 -21.95 13.79 -43.32
CA ASP A 37 -20.83 14.49 -43.93
C ASP A 37 -19.57 13.62 -43.99
N ARG A 38 -18.94 13.59 -45.18
CA ARG A 38 -17.74 12.85 -45.55
C ARG A 38 -16.47 13.63 -45.20
N PRO A 39 -15.35 12.97 -44.90
CA PRO A 39 -14.09 13.66 -44.71
C PRO A 39 -13.27 13.70 -45.99
N SER A 40 -12.61 14.83 -46.19
CA SER A 40 -11.61 15.09 -47.21
C SER A 40 -10.24 14.50 -46.82
N GLU A 41 -9.57 13.90 -47.82
CA GLU A 41 -8.20 13.44 -47.78
C GLU A 41 -7.17 14.57 -47.67
N VAL A 42 -6.18 14.46 -46.75
CA VAL A 42 -4.85 15.09 -46.94
C VAL A 42 -3.77 14.31 -46.14
N GLY A 43 -2.76 13.84 -46.85
CA GLY A 43 -1.34 13.78 -46.40
C GLY A 43 -0.89 12.65 -45.50
N LYS A 44 -0.43 11.55 -46.09
CA LYS A 44 0.40 10.54 -45.44
C LYS A 44 1.85 11.05 -45.35
N SER A 45 2.46 11.02 -44.17
CA SER A 45 3.90 11.17 -43.99
C SER A 45 4.49 9.95 -43.21
N GLU A 46 5.72 9.58 -43.56
CA GLU A 46 6.42 8.32 -43.31
C GLU A 46 6.90 8.06 -41.86
N THR A 47 6.06 8.25 -40.87
CA THR A 47 6.43 7.92 -39.46
C THR A 47 5.75 6.64 -38.95
N THR A 48 5.28 5.78 -39.85
CA THR A 48 4.34 4.70 -39.53
C THR A 48 4.99 3.34 -39.26
N THR A 49 6.32 3.19 -39.42
CA THR A 49 6.96 1.85 -39.41
C THR A 49 7.34 1.39 -38.00
N VAL A 50 7.86 2.25 -37.16
CA VAL A 50 8.29 1.89 -35.79
C VAL A 50 7.11 1.68 -34.84
N ALA A 51 6.04 2.49 -34.98
CA ALA A 51 4.85 2.36 -34.14
C ALA A 51 4.02 1.08 -34.42
N LYS A 52 4.10 0.52 -35.65
CA LYS A 52 3.43 -0.73 -35.99
C LYS A 52 4.17 -1.96 -35.47
N GLN A 53 5.48 -1.87 -35.27
CA GLN A 53 6.28 -2.97 -34.73
C GLN A 53 6.10 -3.13 -33.22
N LEU A 54 6.06 -2.03 -32.48
CA LEU A 54 5.77 -2.03 -31.03
C LEU A 54 4.35 -2.50 -30.69
N ALA A 55 3.37 -2.25 -31.56
CA ALA A 55 1.99 -2.69 -31.33
C ALA A 55 1.76 -4.20 -31.56
N LYS A 56 2.68 -4.91 -32.21
CA LYS A 56 2.55 -6.36 -32.46
C LYS A 56 3.11 -7.23 -31.33
N SER A 57 3.97 -6.71 -30.46
CA SER A 57 4.66 -7.47 -29.43
C SER A 57 3.87 -7.70 -28.13
N VAL A 58 2.60 -7.24 -28.03
CA VAL A 58 1.83 -7.35 -26.79
C VAL A 58 0.37 -7.75 -27.06
N THR A 59 0.11 -8.77 -27.83
CA THR A 59 -1.23 -9.37 -28.02
C THR A 59 -1.32 -10.70 -27.26
N LEU A 60 -2.27 -10.77 -26.30
CA LEU A 60 -2.66 -12.04 -25.69
C LEU A 60 -3.21 -13.00 -26.76
N PRO A 61 -2.78 -14.26 -26.85
CA PRO A 61 -3.25 -15.20 -27.85
C PRO A 61 -4.64 -15.72 -27.50
N SER A 62 -5.62 -15.42 -28.37
CA SER A 62 -6.81 -16.25 -28.49
C SER A 62 -6.57 -17.32 -29.55
N LYS A 63 -6.65 -18.57 -29.16
CA LYS A 63 -6.66 -19.84 -29.91
C LYS A 63 -5.31 -20.38 -30.36
N ALA A 64 -5.08 -21.61 -29.95
CA ALA A 64 -4.03 -22.48 -30.40
C ALA A 64 -4.08 -22.67 -31.95
N LEU A 65 -3.07 -22.13 -32.60
CA LEU A 65 -2.70 -22.49 -33.98
C LEU A 65 -1.52 -23.47 -33.90
N GLU A 66 -1.54 -24.51 -34.77
CA GLU A 66 -0.49 -25.51 -34.89
C GLU A 66 0.91 -24.89 -35.06
N PRO A 67 1.97 -25.55 -34.62
CA PRO A 67 3.32 -24.98 -34.52
C PRO A 67 3.93 -24.81 -35.93
N LYS A 68 3.85 -23.61 -36.46
CA LYS A 68 4.61 -23.18 -37.63
C LYS A 68 6.03 -22.86 -37.18
N GLU A 69 7.04 -23.46 -37.80
CA GLU A 69 8.44 -23.08 -37.59
C GLU A 69 8.61 -21.61 -37.99
N LEU A 70 9.20 -20.82 -37.11
CA LEU A 70 9.49 -19.39 -37.34
C LEU A 70 10.65 -19.31 -38.36
N THR A 71 10.52 -18.43 -39.35
CA THR A 71 11.65 -18.11 -40.22
C THR A 71 12.73 -17.36 -39.39
N PRO A 72 14.01 -17.38 -39.81
CA PRO A 72 15.07 -16.66 -39.12
C PRO A 72 14.77 -15.17 -38.96
N GLU A 73 14.12 -14.54 -39.92
CA GLU A 73 13.73 -13.13 -39.91
C GLU A 73 12.58 -12.88 -38.89
N GLU A 74 11.57 -13.75 -38.86
CA GLU A 74 10.49 -13.68 -37.88
C GLU A 74 11.01 -13.90 -36.46
N LEU A 75 12.00 -14.75 -36.26
CA LEU A 75 12.64 -14.97 -34.98
C LEU A 75 13.41 -13.73 -34.52
N GLU A 76 14.20 -13.12 -35.41
CA GLU A 76 14.97 -11.91 -35.09
C GLU A 76 14.05 -10.73 -34.74
N GLU A 77 12.93 -10.58 -35.48
CA GLU A 77 11.92 -9.54 -35.15
C GLU A 77 11.28 -9.78 -33.77
N ARG A 78 10.97 -11.04 -33.41
CA ARG A 78 10.37 -11.36 -32.10
C ARG A 78 11.34 -11.27 -30.92
N LEU A 79 12.64 -11.36 -31.17
CA LEU A 79 13.67 -11.16 -30.16
C LEU A 79 13.99 -9.68 -29.92
N GLN A 80 13.38 -8.75 -30.67
CA GLN A 80 13.46 -7.31 -30.41
C GLN A 80 12.47 -6.91 -29.33
N VAL A 81 12.98 -6.45 -28.19
CA VAL A 81 12.21 -5.96 -27.07
C VAL A 81 12.60 -4.49 -26.84
N PHE A 82 11.61 -3.61 -26.85
CA PHE A 82 11.82 -2.16 -26.71
C PHE A 82 12.84 -1.56 -27.72
N GLY A 83 12.95 -2.18 -28.91
CA GLY A 83 13.88 -1.72 -29.96
C GLY A 83 15.32 -2.20 -29.79
N GLN A 84 15.60 -3.10 -28.85
CA GLN A 84 16.89 -3.73 -28.60
C GLN A 84 16.76 -5.24 -28.66
N ASN A 85 17.84 -5.94 -29.07
CA ASN A 85 17.86 -7.39 -29.00
C ASN A 85 17.87 -7.85 -27.54
N ILE A 86 17.03 -8.83 -27.20
CA ILE A 86 16.93 -9.35 -25.83
C ILE A 86 18.27 -9.89 -25.29
N LEU A 87 19.14 -10.36 -26.18
CA LEU A 87 20.48 -10.82 -25.82
C LEU A 87 21.38 -9.68 -25.31
N ASP A 88 21.13 -8.42 -25.74
CA ASP A 88 21.90 -7.27 -25.26
C ASP A 88 21.64 -7.00 -23.79
N PHE A 89 20.38 -7.13 -23.35
CA PHE A 89 20.03 -7.02 -21.93
C PHE A 89 20.68 -8.15 -21.11
N ILE A 90 20.70 -9.37 -21.63
CA ILE A 90 21.30 -10.52 -20.94
C ILE A 90 22.82 -10.33 -20.81
N ASN A 91 23.49 -9.86 -21.86
CA ASN A 91 24.93 -9.58 -21.84
C ASN A 91 25.27 -8.42 -20.89
N ALA A 92 24.41 -7.41 -20.76
CA ALA A 92 24.58 -6.35 -19.78
C ALA A 92 24.48 -6.84 -18.33
N ILE A 93 23.65 -7.85 -18.05
CA ILE A 93 23.50 -8.46 -16.73
C ILE A 93 24.62 -9.46 -16.42
N TYR A 94 25.02 -10.25 -17.42
CA TYR A 94 25.96 -11.36 -17.29
C TYR A 94 27.12 -11.22 -18.31
N PRO A 95 27.95 -10.16 -18.24
CA PRO A 95 29.01 -9.92 -19.21
C PRO A 95 30.03 -11.07 -19.25
N ASP A 96 30.33 -11.68 -18.11
CA ASP A 96 31.25 -12.80 -17.96
C ASP A 96 30.53 -14.15 -17.69
N GLY A 97 29.20 -14.19 -17.93
CA GLY A 97 28.34 -15.30 -17.58
C GLY A 97 27.96 -15.36 -16.09
N ALA A 98 27.05 -16.28 -15.72
CA ALA A 98 26.67 -16.45 -14.33
C ALA A 98 27.75 -17.20 -13.54
N PRO A 99 27.99 -16.84 -12.25
CA PRO A 99 29.01 -17.47 -11.41
C PRO A 99 28.79 -18.98 -11.27
N VAL A 100 29.88 -19.76 -11.34
CA VAL A 100 29.86 -21.21 -11.11
C VAL A 100 29.29 -21.49 -9.71
N GLY A 101 28.36 -22.42 -9.61
CA GLY A 101 27.63 -22.75 -8.36
C GLY A 101 26.31 -21.99 -8.17
N SER A 102 26.06 -20.90 -8.89
CA SER A 102 24.76 -20.21 -8.90
C SER A 102 24.05 -20.25 -10.28
N ARG A 103 24.65 -20.88 -11.30
CA ARG A 103 24.16 -20.89 -12.69
C ARG A 103 22.73 -21.35 -12.82
N HIS A 104 22.34 -22.44 -12.15
CA HIS A 104 20.97 -22.95 -12.17
C HIS A 104 19.97 -21.90 -11.62
N LYS A 105 20.28 -21.27 -10.50
CA LYS A 105 19.44 -20.21 -9.89
C LYS A 105 19.36 -18.98 -10.81
N SER A 106 20.47 -18.61 -11.41
CA SER A 106 20.53 -17.50 -12.37
C SER A 106 19.75 -17.82 -13.64
N ALA A 107 19.77 -19.06 -14.12
CA ALA A 107 18.98 -19.51 -15.26
C ALA A 107 17.47 -19.49 -14.98
N LEU A 108 17.05 -19.90 -13.79
CA LEU A 108 15.64 -19.80 -13.36
C LEU A 108 15.17 -18.33 -13.27
N LYS A 109 16.00 -17.45 -12.71
CA LYS A 109 15.71 -16.02 -12.63
C LYS A 109 15.60 -15.41 -14.03
N LEU A 110 16.55 -15.70 -14.89
CA LEU A 110 16.56 -15.26 -16.28
C LEU A 110 15.34 -15.78 -17.05
N ALA A 111 14.99 -17.06 -16.91
CA ALA A 111 13.79 -17.63 -17.51
C ALA A 111 12.51 -16.89 -17.07
N SER A 112 12.43 -16.50 -15.81
CA SER A 112 11.31 -15.71 -15.30
C SER A 112 11.26 -14.31 -15.93
N ASP A 113 12.39 -13.64 -16.09
CA ASP A 113 12.49 -12.35 -16.76
C ASP A 113 12.11 -12.43 -18.24
N LEU A 114 12.61 -13.47 -18.93
CA LEU A 114 12.30 -13.73 -20.33
C LEU A 114 10.80 -14.03 -20.54
N MET A 115 10.18 -14.79 -19.65
CA MET A 115 8.73 -15.04 -19.69
C MET A 115 7.92 -13.75 -19.59
N ILE A 116 8.37 -12.77 -18.80
CA ILE A 116 7.72 -11.46 -18.70
C ILE A 116 7.94 -10.63 -19.96
N LEU A 117 9.17 -10.60 -20.49
CA LEU A 117 9.53 -9.76 -21.64
C LEU A 117 9.02 -10.30 -22.98
N LEU A 118 8.83 -11.61 -23.10
CA LEU A 118 8.37 -12.31 -24.30
C LEU A 118 6.90 -12.76 -24.22
N ASP A 119 6.09 -12.10 -23.37
CA ASP A 119 4.63 -12.34 -23.21
C ASP A 119 4.28 -13.83 -22.96
N GLY A 120 5.13 -14.57 -22.26
CA GLY A 120 4.91 -15.96 -21.91
C GLY A 120 5.14 -16.97 -23.04
N ASP A 121 5.76 -16.57 -24.13
CA ASP A 121 6.10 -17.49 -25.25
C ASP A 121 7.25 -18.43 -24.86
N GLU A 122 6.88 -19.60 -24.33
CA GLU A 122 7.81 -20.63 -23.83
C GLU A 122 8.83 -21.07 -24.89
N ARG A 123 8.45 -21.04 -26.18
CA ARG A 123 9.36 -21.44 -27.29
C ARG A 123 10.45 -20.40 -27.50
N LEU A 124 10.08 -19.12 -27.50
CA LEU A 124 11.06 -18.04 -27.58
C LEU A 124 12.00 -18.02 -26.39
N VAL A 125 11.46 -18.22 -25.17
CA VAL A 125 12.27 -18.34 -23.95
C VAL A 125 13.28 -19.47 -24.07
N LYS A 126 12.84 -20.65 -24.53
CA LYS A 126 13.73 -21.82 -24.76
C LYS A 126 14.84 -21.49 -25.76
N ILE A 127 14.49 -20.93 -26.92
CA ILE A 127 15.45 -20.53 -27.95
C ILE A 127 16.49 -19.54 -27.43
N VAL A 128 16.06 -18.56 -26.60
CA VAL A 128 16.97 -17.59 -26.00
C VAL A 128 17.90 -18.26 -25.00
N LEU A 129 17.37 -19.08 -24.10
CA LEU A 129 18.16 -19.80 -23.09
C LEU A 129 19.19 -20.74 -23.74
N GLU A 130 18.83 -21.42 -24.84
CA GLU A 130 19.73 -22.27 -25.61
C GLU A 130 20.89 -21.52 -26.29
N LYS A 131 20.75 -20.23 -26.56
CA LYS A 131 21.82 -19.40 -27.14
C LYS A 131 22.86 -18.92 -26.11
N ILE A 132 22.62 -19.10 -24.80
CA ILE A 132 23.48 -18.61 -23.75
C ILE A 132 24.47 -19.69 -23.32
N SER A 133 25.77 -19.45 -23.50
CA SER A 133 26.83 -20.42 -23.25
C SER A 133 26.83 -20.99 -21.83
N TRP A 134 26.71 -20.15 -20.81
CA TRP A 134 26.72 -20.65 -19.42
C TRP A 134 25.44 -21.38 -19.02
N VAL A 135 24.31 -21.18 -19.75
CA VAL A 135 23.08 -22.00 -19.60
C VAL A 135 23.30 -23.38 -20.25
N GLN A 136 23.99 -23.41 -21.38
CA GLN A 136 24.38 -24.68 -21.99
C GLN A 136 25.27 -25.52 -21.06
N ASP A 137 26.14 -24.90 -20.27
CA ASP A 137 26.91 -25.63 -19.27
C ASP A 137 25.98 -26.30 -18.23
N VAL A 138 24.91 -25.61 -17.80
CA VAL A 138 23.90 -26.21 -16.88
C VAL A 138 23.19 -27.40 -17.50
N ILE A 139 22.82 -27.26 -18.78
CA ILE A 139 22.17 -28.36 -19.53
C ILE A 139 23.11 -29.56 -19.67
N ASN A 140 24.39 -29.32 -19.99
CA ASN A 140 25.40 -30.37 -20.12
C ASN A 140 25.67 -31.08 -18.80
N GLU A 141 25.62 -30.37 -17.67
CA GLU A 141 25.81 -30.95 -16.32
C GLU A 141 24.61 -31.77 -15.84
N ARG A 142 23.36 -31.39 -16.21
CA ARG A 142 22.14 -31.95 -15.64
C ARG A 142 21.24 -32.70 -16.63
N GLY A 143 21.51 -32.58 -17.93
CA GLY A 143 20.77 -33.24 -18.99
C GLY A 143 19.81 -32.32 -19.76
N GLU A 144 19.42 -32.76 -20.97
CA GLU A 144 18.60 -31.94 -21.89
C GLU A 144 17.22 -31.49 -21.34
N ARG A 145 16.65 -32.23 -20.38
CA ARG A 145 15.36 -31.90 -19.79
C ARG A 145 15.44 -30.71 -18.82
N GLU A 146 16.62 -30.33 -18.35
CA GLU A 146 16.81 -29.26 -17.37
C GLU A 146 16.25 -27.91 -17.84
N ILE A 147 16.34 -27.63 -19.17
CA ILE A 147 15.79 -26.36 -19.70
C ILE A 147 14.26 -26.31 -19.60
N ASP A 148 13.58 -27.41 -19.86
CA ASP A 148 12.13 -27.48 -19.75
C ASP A 148 11.70 -27.40 -18.26
N ASP A 149 12.46 -28.03 -17.36
CA ASP A 149 12.25 -27.93 -15.90
C ASP A 149 12.46 -26.49 -15.36
N ILE A 150 13.44 -25.76 -15.90
CA ILE A 150 13.68 -24.35 -15.57
C ILE A 150 12.49 -23.48 -16.04
N ILE A 151 12.01 -23.67 -17.28
CA ILE A 151 10.88 -22.93 -17.84
C ILE A 151 9.60 -23.23 -17.04
N ASP A 152 9.32 -24.48 -16.74
CA ASP A 152 8.18 -24.90 -15.92
C ASP A 152 8.24 -24.32 -14.50
N SER A 153 9.42 -24.26 -13.92
CA SER A 153 9.64 -23.66 -12.60
C SER A 153 9.42 -22.14 -12.62
N ALA A 154 9.93 -21.46 -13.67
CA ALA A 154 9.70 -20.03 -13.89
C ALA A 154 8.21 -19.73 -14.05
N LYS A 155 7.49 -20.53 -14.85
CA LYS A 155 6.05 -20.42 -15.06
C LYS A 155 5.26 -20.60 -13.76
N LYS A 156 5.58 -21.58 -12.94
CA LYS A 156 4.96 -21.80 -11.62
C LYS A 156 5.23 -20.62 -10.69
N LEU A 157 6.46 -20.09 -10.69
CA LEU A 157 6.84 -18.92 -9.89
C LEU A 157 6.04 -17.68 -10.32
N LEU A 158 5.95 -17.39 -11.61
CA LEU A 158 5.22 -16.23 -12.13
C LEU A 158 3.72 -16.34 -11.86
N LYS A 159 3.11 -17.51 -12.08
CA LYS A 159 1.71 -17.76 -11.77
C LYS A 159 1.40 -17.55 -10.27
N ARG A 160 2.31 -17.96 -9.39
CA ARG A 160 2.22 -17.67 -7.96
C ARG A 160 2.29 -16.17 -7.69
N ARG A 161 3.29 -15.46 -8.26
CA ARG A 161 3.46 -14.00 -8.09
C ARG A 161 2.24 -13.23 -8.59
N GLU A 162 1.67 -13.63 -9.72
CA GLU A 162 0.46 -13.03 -10.28
C GLU A 162 -0.77 -13.22 -9.36
N SER A 163 -0.93 -14.41 -8.77
CA SER A 163 -2.03 -14.68 -7.82
C SER A 163 -1.86 -13.97 -6.48
N GLU A 164 -0.63 -13.62 -6.11
CA GLU A 164 -0.28 -13.02 -4.81
C GLU A 164 -0.13 -11.50 -4.83
N SER A 165 -0.13 -10.84 -5.98
CA SER A 165 0.24 -9.41 -6.07
C SER A 165 -0.75 -8.68 -6.89
N PHE A 166 -1.77 -8.73 -7.33
CA PHE A 166 -2.63 -7.90 -8.20
C PHE A 166 -1.91 -6.81 -9.04
N ALA A 167 -0.61 -6.61 -8.82
CA ALA A 167 0.23 -5.73 -9.62
C ALA A 167 0.71 -6.45 -10.89
N ASP A 168 1.15 -5.68 -11.87
CA ASP A 168 1.81 -6.25 -13.05
C ASP A 168 3.09 -6.95 -12.62
N LEU A 169 3.38 -8.06 -13.29
CA LEU A 169 4.65 -8.75 -13.08
C LEU A 169 5.79 -7.86 -13.58
N LEU A 170 6.77 -7.64 -12.72
CA LEU A 170 7.98 -6.88 -13.05
C LEU A 170 9.15 -7.85 -13.26
N PRO A 171 10.02 -7.61 -14.25
CA PRO A 171 11.28 -8.31 -14.36
C PRO A 171 12.16 -8.09 -13.13
N SER A 172 13.22 -8.88 -12.98
CA SER A 172 14.19 -8.68 -11.92
C SER A 172 14.82 -7.28 -11.96
N ARG A 173 15.38 -6.83 -10.83
CA ARG A 173 16.03 -5.51 -10.74
C ARG A 173 17.19 -5.37 -11.71
N GLU A 174 17.96 -6.42 -11.87
CA GLU A 174 19.08 -6.45 -12.81
C GLU A 174 18.59 -6.27 -14.25
N MET A 175 17.50 -6.94 -14.61
CA MET A 175 16.86 -6.79 -15.92
C MET A 175 16.29 -5.37 -16.09
N GLN A 176 15.62 -4.82 -15.08
CA GLN A 176 15.14 -3.44 -15.12
C GLN A 176 16.28 -2.42 -15.22
N ALA A 177 17.41 -2.66 -14.56
CA ALA A 177 18.61 -1.82 -14.66
C ALA A 177 19.21 -1.87 -16.07
N ALA A 178 19.37 -3.07 -16.66
CA ALA A 178 19.85 -3.25 -18.02
C ALA A 178 18.93 -2.58 -19.05
N ILE A 179 17.60 -2.69 -18.88
CA ILE A 179 16.63 -2.00 -19.74
C ILE A 179 16.81 -0.47 -19.61
N LYS A 180 16.94 0.05 -18.40
CA LYS A 180 17.13 1.50 -18.18
C LYS A 180 18.44 2.01 -18.79
N GLU A 181 19.51 1.22 -18.70
CA GLU A 181 20.82 1.56 -19.26
C GLU A 181 20.81 1.59 -20.79
N LEU A 182 20.25 0.57 -21.43
CA LEU A 182 20.27 0.42 -22.89
C LEU A 182 19.19 1.22 -23.61
N VAL A 183 18.02 1.38 -22.99
CA VAL A 183 16.85 2.05 -23.61
C VAL A 183 16.64 3.48 -23.05
N HIS A 184 17.38 3.87 -22.01
CA HIS A 184 17.26 5.16 -21.30
C HIS A 184 15.87 5.47 -20.74
N LYS A 185 15.03 4.42 -20.54
CA LYS A 185 13.69 4.48 -19.93
C LYS A 185 13.50 3.33 -18.95
N THR A 186 12.72 3.54 -17.90
CA THR A 186 12.37 2.48 -16.98
C THR A 186 11.39 1.48 -17.64
N TYR A 187 11.42 0.22 -17.22
CA TYR A 187 10.46 -0.79 -17.69
C TYR A 187 9.01 -0.33 -17.52
N LYS A 188 8.68 0.30 -16.39
CA LYS A 188 7.34 0.84 -16.11
C LYS A 188 6.93 1.89 -17.15
N GLN A 189 7.81 2.84 -17.47
CA GLN A 189 7.55 3.85 -18.51
C GLN A 189 7.30 3.21 -19.88
N LEU A 190 8.07 2.19 -20.24
CA LEU A 190 7.93 1.48 -21.52
C LEU A 190 6.60 0.72 -21.61
N VAL A 191 6.17 0.06 -20.52
CA VAL A 191 4.86 -0.61 -20.44
C VAL A 191 3.72 0.43 -20.54
N GLU A 192 3.83 1.55 -19.86
CA GLU A 192 2.82 2.63 -19.94
C GLU A 192 2.74 3.24 -21.34
N GLU A 193 3.88 3.48 -22.01
CA GLU A 193 3.93 3.93 -23.40
C GLU A 193 3.30 2.91 -24.36
N ALA A 194 3.61 1.64 -24.22
CA ALA A 194 3.02 0.57 -25.03
C ALA A 194 1.50 0.49 -24.82
N ARG A 195 1.01 0.64 -23.60
CA ARG A 195 -0.42 0.72 -23.28
C ARG A 195 -1.08 1.96 -23.90
N ALA A 196 -0.42 3.12 -23.82
CA ALA A 196 -0.93 4.37 -24.39
C ALA A 196 -1.03 4.29 -25.92
N GLN A 197 -0.06 3.68 -26.59
CA GLN A 197 -0.05 3.47 -28.04
C GLN A 197 -1.19 2.55 -28.51
N ARG A 198 -1.44 1.43 -27.80
CA ARG A 198 -2.56 0.53 -28.10
C ARG A 198 -3.92 1.22 -27.99
N ALA A 199 -4.04 2.18 -27.13
CA ALA A 199 -5.26 2.93 -26.90
C ALA A 199 -5.48 4.10 -27.88
N GLY A 200 -4.68 4.22 -28.91
CA GLY A 200 -4.80 5.31 -29.88
C GLY A 200 -4.32 6.67 -29.38
N GLY A 201 -3.39 6.71 -28.45
CA GLY A 201 -2.69 7.94 -28.02
C GLY A 201 -3.53 8.97 -27.24
N LYS A 202 -4.79 8.66 -26.88
CA LYS A 202 -5.72 9.62 -26.26
C LYS A 202 -5.85 9.55 -24.74
N MET A 203 -5.06 8.75 -24.06
CA MET A 203 -5.25 8.56 -22.61
C MET A 203 -3.97 8.81 -21.83
N THR A 204 -3.97 9.92 -21.12
CA THR A 204 -3.08 10.23 -20.02
C THR A 204 -3.79 9.85 -18.72
N GLY A 205 -3.59 8.68 -18.23
CA GLY A 205 -4.16 8.23 -16.97
C GLY A 205 -3.49 6.96 -16.50
N ASP A 206 -3.56 6.67 -15.24
CA ASP A 206 -2.96 5.48 -14.65
C ASP A 206 -3.83 4.23 -14.94
N ARG A 207 -3.74 3.73 -16.17
CA ARG A 207 -4.51 2.56 -16.62
C ARG A 207 -4.19 1.31 -15.86
N GLY A 208 -2.92 1.11 -15.50
CA GLY A 208 -2.50 -0.09 -14.77
C GLY A 208 -3.23 -0.25 -13.45
N ILE A 209 -3.46 0.86 -12.73
CA ILE A 209 -4.22 0.78 -11.48
C ILE A 209 -5.71 0.48 -11.72
N VAL A 210 -6.33 1.03 -12.79
CA VAL A 210 -7.73 0.74 -13.11
C VAL A 210 -7.92 -0.74 -13.44
N GLU A 211 -7.06 -1.32 -14.27
CA GLU A 211 -7.09 -2.75 -14.60
C GLU A 211 -6.88 -3.62 -13.35
N THR A 212 -5.99 -3.19 -12.47
CA THR A 212 -5.76 -3.85 -11.18
C THR A 212 -7.00 -3.81 -10.29
N LEU A 213 -7.64 -2.65 -10.17
CA LEU A 213 -8.89 -2.49 -9.41
C LEU A 213 -10.03 -3.34 -9.96
N GLU A 214 -10.17 -3.40 -11.30
CA GLU A 214 -11.15 -4.28 -11.96
C GLU A 214 -10.87 -5.77 -11.70
N ARG A 215 -9.59 -6.17 -11.70
CA ARG A 215 -9.20 -7.54 -11.36
C ARG A 215 -9.51 -7.90 -9.92
N ILE A 216 -9.16 -7.02 -8.97
CA ILE A 216 -9.51 -7.18 -7.55
C ILE A 216 -11.03 -7.24 -7.38
N GLY A 217 -11.77 -6.37 -8.07
CA GLY A 217 -13.23 -6.36 -8.03
C GLY A 217 -13.85 -7.67 -8.50
N ARG A 218 -13.33 -8.27 -9.59
CA ARG A 218 -13.77 -9.61 -10.05
C ARG A 218 -13.49 -10.70 -9.01
N GLU A 219 -12.35 -10.63 -8.32
CA GLU A 219 -12.08 -11.58 -7.23
C GLU A 219 -13.03 -11.37 -6.05
N LEU A 220 -13.33 -10.12 -5.67
CA LEU A 220 -14.27 -9.80 -4.58
C LEU A 220 -15.70 -10.28 -4.85
N GLU A 221 -16.18 -10.22 -6.09
CA GLU A 221 -17.52 -10.72 -6.46
C GLU A 221 -17.72 -12.19 -6.07
N LYS A 222 -16.65 -13.00 -6.13
CA LYS A 222 -16.71 -14.42 -5.73
C LYS A 222 -17.05 -14.62 -4.25
N TYR A 223 -16.81 -13.59 -3.44
CA TYR A 223 -17.06 -13.61 -2.00
C TYR A 223 -18.45 -13.09 -1.62
N PHE A 224 -19.19 -12.42 -2.50
CA PHE A 224 -20.52 -11.83 -2.18
C PHE A 224 -21.53 -12.85 -1.64
N LYS A 225 -21.45 -14.09 -2.11
CA LYS A 225 -22.31 -15.19 -1.62
C LYS A 225 -22.01 -15.61 -0.17
N TYR A 226 -20.78 -15.33 0.29
CA TYR A 226 -20.36 -15.69 1.65
C TYR A 226 -20.44 -14.51 2.62
N TYR A 227 -20.34 -13.27 2.12
CA TYR A 227 -20.27 -12.05 2.91
C TYR A 227 -21.38 -11.08 2.52
N PRO A 228 -22.60 -11.23 3.07
CA PRO A 228 -23.73 -10.35 2.76
C PRO A 228 -23.43 -8.88 3.03
N PHE A 229 -22.72 -8.56 4.11
CA PHE A 229 -22.30 -7.19 4.44
C PHE A 229 -21.40 -6.58 3.35
N LEU A 230 -20.43 -7.33 2.81
CA LEU A 230 -19.61 -6.89 1.69
C LEU A 230 -20.45 -6.62 0.43
N ARG A 231 -21.40 -7.48 0.12
CA ARG A 231 -22.30 -7.29 -1.01
C ARG A 231 -23.12 -6.02 -0.88
N LEU A 232 -23.62 -5.70 0.33
CA LEU A 232 -24.35 -4.46 0.61
C LEU A 232 -23.47 -3.21 0.38
N LEU A 233 -22.23 -3.24 0.83
CA LEU A 233 -21.29 -2.12 0.64
C LEU A 233 -20.99 -1.86 -0.84
N CYS A 234 -20.89 -2.90 -1.65
CA CYS A 234 -20.60 -2.81 -3.09
C CYS A 234 -21.83 -2.52 -3.96
N HIS A 235 -23.04 -2.55 -3.39
CA HIS A 235 -24.27 -2.35 -4.14
C HIS A 235 -24.30 -1.01 -4.88
N GLY A 236 -24.56 -1.06 -6.17
CA GLY A 236 -24.68 0.13 -7.03
C GLY A 236 -23.36 0.83 -7.36
N LEU A 237 -22.22 0.27 -6.98
CA LEU A 237 -20.90 0.80 -7.34
C LEU A 237 -20.33 0.08 -8.58
N PRO A 238 -19.51 0.74 -9.40
CA PRO A 238 -18.75 0.07 -10.45
C PRO A 238 -17.70 -0.86 -9.80
N ARG A 239 -17.39 -1.97 -10.48
CA ARG A 239 -16.50 -3.03 -9.96
C ARG A 239 -15.14 -2.51 -9.51
N LYS A 240 -14.56 -1.53 -10.21
CA LYS A 240 -13.29 -0.88 -9.82
C LYS A 240 -13.34 -0.22 -8.43
N HIS A 241 -14.52 0.07 -7.89
CA HIS A 241 -14.70 0.68 -6.57
C HIS A 241 -14.99 -0.34 -5.45
N TYR A 242 -15.15 -1.64 -5.74
CA TYR A 242 -15.52 -2.63 -4.73
C TYR A 242 -14.49 -2.74 -3.61
N ILE A 243 -13.20 -2.72 -3.96
CA ILE A 243 -12.16 -2.77 -2.94
C ILE A 243 -12.15 -1.49 -2.07
N ALA A 244 -12.43 -0.33 -2.66
CA ALA A 244 -12.55 0.91 -1.91
C ALA A 244 -13.76 0.87 -0.94
N ALA A 245 -14.90 0.33 -1.38
CA ALA A 245 -16.07 0.13 -0.54
C ALA A 245 -15.81 -0.86 0.60
N LEU A 246 -15.04 -1.93 0.33
CA LEU A 246 -14.59 -2.87 1.36
C LEU A 246 -13.80 -2.15 2.45
N PHE A 247 -12.77 -1.38 2.06
CA PHE A 247 -11.91 -0.69 3.03
C PHE A 247 -12.68 0.37 3.82
N VAL A 248 -13.49 1.20 3.16
CA VAL A 248 -14.28 2.26 3.82
C VAL A 248 -15.34 1.67 4.74
N GLY A 249 -16.11 0.69 4.27
CA GLY A 249 -17.14 0.05 5.09
C GLY A 249 -16.57 -0.70 6.28
N SER A 250 -15.43 -1.40 6.09
CA SER A 250 -14.73 -2.05 7.20
C SER A 250 -14.17 -1.04 8.19
N ALA A 251 -13.62 0.10 7.74
CA ALA A 251 -13.10 1.15 8.62
C ALA A 251 -14.19 1.68 9.58
N PHE A 252 -15.39 1.95 9.07
CA PHE A 252 -16.49 2.37 9.92
C PHE A 252 -16.99 1.22 10.83
N ALA A 253 -17.06 -0.01 10.32
CA ALA A 253 -17.41 -1.16 11.13
C ALA A 253 -16.42 -1.42 12.29
N MET A 254 -15.12 -1.21 12.08
CA MET A 254 -14.11 -1.32 13.16
C MET A 254 -14.37 -0.33 14.31
N ASN A 255 -14.86 0.88 14.01
CA ASN A 255 -15.21 1.86 15.05
C ASN A 255 -16.43 1.41 15.87
N LEU A 256 -17.39 0.75 15.22
CA LEU A 256 -18.54 0.15 15.91
C LEU A 256 -18.09 -0.99 16.81
N MET A 257 -17.25 -1.89 16.30
CA MET A 257 -16.70 -3.06 17.01
C MET A 257 -15.63 -2.69 18.04
N THR A 258 -15.69 -1.50 18.59
CA THR A 258 -14.68 -0.94 19.49
C THR A 258 -14.41 -1.77 20.75
N ARG A 259 -15.30 -2.66 21.15
CA ARG A 259 -15.18 -3.52 22.34
C ARG A 259 -14.65 -4.92 22.02
N MET A 260 -14.39 -5.19 20.73
CA MET A 260 -13.81 -6.45 20.30
C MET A 260 -12.28 -6.37 20.21
N TRP A 261 -11.62 -7.51 20.36
CA TRP A 261 -10.18 -7.66 20.28
C TRP A 261 -9.82 -9.05 19.73
N TYR A 262 -8.55 -9.20 19.32
CA TYR A 262 -8.05 -10.45 18.76
C TYR A 262 -6.59 -10.69 19.16
N LYS A 263 -6.10 -11.93 18.98
CA LYS A 263 -4.68 -12.27 19.15
C LYS A 263 -4.00 -12.35 17.80
N PHE A 264 -2.80 -11.78 17.71
CA PHE A 264 -2.05 -11.72 16.46
C PHE A 264 -0.56 -11.99 16.67
N TRP A 265 0.04 -12.78 15.77
CA TRP A 265 1.41 -13.30 15.91
C TRP A 265 2.49 -12.23 16.10
N PRO A 266 2.47 -11.01 15.51
CA PRO A 266 3.49 -10.00 15.73
C PRO A 266 3.43 -9.36 17.13
N ALA A 267 2.34 -9.57 17.88
CA ALA A 267 2.13 -9.00 19.20
C ALA A 267 1.60 -10.07 20.18
N PRO A 268 2.36 -11.14 20.44
CA PRO A 268 1.90 -12.23 21.28
C PRO A 268 1.60 -11.72 22.71
N GLY A 269 0.49 -12.19 23.27
CA GLY A 269 0.04 -11.81 24.62
C GLY A 269 -0.69 -10.46 24.72
N LYS A 270 -0.81 -9.68 23.62
CA LYS A 270 -1.60 -8.45 23.61
C LYS A 270 -3.03 -8.70 23.13
N LYS A 271 -4.00 -7.97 23.72
CA LYS A 271 -5.35 -7.79 23.17
C LYS A 271 -5.24 -6.78 22.02
N CYS A 272 -5.06 -7.25 20.78
CA CYS A 272 -4.99 -6.37 19.61
C CYS A 272 -6.37 -5.80 19.28
N ARG A 273 -6.42 -4.53 18.91
CA ARG A 273 -7.65 -3.82 18.52
C ARG A 273 -7.63 -3.54 17.02
N MET A 274 -8.82 -3.38 16.43
CA MET A 274 -8.95 -3.07 15.01
C MET A 274 -8.74 -1.58 14.75
N ASN A 275 -7.58 -1.20 14.23
CA ASN A 275 -7.20 0.20 14.01
C ASN A 275 -6.93 0.47 12.54
N HIS A 276 -7.13 1.72 12.12
CA HIS A 276 -6.85 2.13 10.75
C HIS A 276 -6.51 3.63 10.65
N LEU A 277 -5.70 3.93 9.65
CA LEU A 277 -5.49 5.25 9.07
C LEU A 277 -5.79 5.10 7.58
N LEU A 278 -7.05 5.33 7.17
CA LEU A 278 -7.54 5.09 5.82
C LEU A 278 -7.61 6.37 5.01
N GLU A 279 -7.03 6.34 3.81
CA GLU A 279 -7.06 7.43 2.86
C GLU A 279 -7.54 6.95 1.50
N LEU A 280 -8.70 7.45 1.06
CA LEU A 280 -9.27 7.14 -0.23
C LEU A 280 -8.77 8.17 -1.27
N ILE A 281 -7.86 7.75 -2.14
CA ILE A 281 -7.11 8.63 -3.02
C ILE A 281 -7.60 8.53 -4.46
N GLY A 282 -8.02 9.67 -5.02
CA GLY A 282 -8.45 9.74 -6.41
C GLY A 282 -8.60 11.18 -6.89
N ARG A 283 -8.66 11.37 -8.21
CA ARG A 283 -8.87 12.68 -8.84
C ARG A 283 -10.22 13.29 -8.42
N GLN A 284 -10.40 14.56 -8.67
CA GLN A 284 -11.71 15.18 -8.54
C GLN A 284 -12.72 14.48 -9.46
N GLY A 285 -13.94 14.26 -8.97
CA GLY A 285 -14.96 13.54 -9.72
C GLY A 285 -14.79 12.02 -9.82
N SER A 286 -13.82 11.39 -9.12
CA SER A 286 -13.59 9.94 -9.18
C SER A 286 -14.62 9.09 -8.42
N GLY A 287 -15.75 9.67 -7.98
CA GLY A 287 -16.83 8.90 -7.34
C GLY A 287 -16.66 8.63 -5.84
N LYS A 288 -15.80 9.36 -5.13
CA LYS A 288 -15.56 9.17 -3.67
C LYS A 288 -16.77 9.43 -2.77
N ARG A 289 -17.87 10.00 -3.30
CA ARG A 289 -19.05 10.38 -2.52
C ARG A 289 -19.70 9.20 -1.75
N PHE A 290 -19.55 7.97 -2.25
CA PHE A 290 -20.08 6.80 -1.54
C PHE A 290 -19.51 6.68 -0.11
N ALA A 291 -18.28 7.15 0.14
CA ALA A 291 -17.69 7.14 1.48
C ALA A 291 -18.46 8.04 2.46
N VAL A 292 -18.96 9.18 1.99
CA VAL A 292 -19.84 10.06 2.80
C VAL A 292 -21.15 9.35 3.13
N THR A 293 -21.77 8.71 2.14
CA THR A 293 -23.02 7.96 2.36
C THR A 293 -22.83 6.80 3.35
N LEU A 294 -21.73 6.04 3.21
CA LEU A 294 -21.41 4.97 4.18
C LEU A 294 -21.10 5.52 5.58
N TYR A 295 -20.46 6.67 5.70
CA TYR A 295 -20.23 7.35 6.98
C TYR A 295 -21.55 7.76 7.65
N GLU A 296 -22.49 8.31 6.88
CA GLU A 296 -23.80 8.73 7.41
C GLU A 296 -24.60 7.53 7.94
N ILE A 297 -24.57 6.42 7.22
CA ILE A 297 -25.33 5.21 7.58
C ILE A 297 -24.65 4.43 8.69
N LEU A 298 -23.37 4.07 8.52
CA LEU A 298 -22.70 3.15 9.44
C LEU A 298 -22.32 3.80 10.77
N MET A 299 -22.07 5.11 10.81
CA MET A 299 -21.70 5.79 12.05
C MET A 299 -22.92 6.31 12.83
N GLU A 300 -24.14 6.05 12.37
CA GLU A 300 -25.39 6.49 13.03
C GLU A 300 -25.48 6.05 14.49
N PRO A 301 -25.17 4.78 14.90
CA PRO A 301 -25.26 4.39 16.33
C PRO A 301 -24.37 5.23 17.23
N ILE A 302 -23.14 5.54 16.78
CA ILE A 302 -22.21 6.38 17.56
C ILE A 302 -22.70 7.81 17.61
N LYS A 303 -23.16 8.37 16.48
CA LYS A 303 -23.69 9.75 16.42
C LYS A 303 -24.91 9.94 17.33
N VAL A 304 -25.79 8.94 17.36
CA VAL A 304 -26.96 8.96 18.25
C VAL A 304 -26.53 8.93 19.72
N ALA A 305 -25.51 8.14 20.08
CA ALA A 305 -24.98 8.10 21.44
C ALA A 305 -24.22 9.39 21.82
N ASP A 306 -23.52 10.04 20.87
CA ASP A 306 -22.77 11.27 21.09
C ASP A 306 -23.68 12.51 21.19
N ALA A 307 -24.85 12.53 20.54
CA ALA A 307 -25.71 13.71 20.40
C ALA A 307 -26.11 14.36 21.75
N PRO A 308 -26.54 13.64 22.81
CA PRO A 308 -26.86 14.24 24.10
C PRO A 308 -25.65 14.91 24.76
N GLN A 309 -24.46 14.32 24.60
CA GLN A 309 -23.22 14.83 25.16
C GLN A 309 -22.80 16.13 24.47
N ILE A 310 -22.93 16.17 23.14
CA ILE A 310 -22.66 17.36 22.32
C ILE A 310 -23.62 18.49 22.71
N ALA A 311 -24.92 18.18 22.91
CA ALA A 311 -25.93 19.14 23.35
C ALA A 311 -25.59 19.72 24.74
N ALA A 312 -25.19 18.88 25.70
CA ALA A 312 -24.78 19.30 27.02
C ALA A 312 -23.55 20.23 26.98
N LEU A 313 -22.55 19.92 26.17
CA LEU A 313 -21.36 20.76 26.00
C LEU A 313 -21.70 22.11 25.36
N ASN A 314 -22.56 22.13 24.35
CA ASN A 314 -22.99 23.36 23.68
C ASN A 314 -23.80 24.25 24.62
N ASN A 315 -24.71 23.71 25.41
CA ASN A 315 -25.47 24.45 26.42
C ASN A 315 -24.53 25.06 27.46
N TRP A 316 -23.57 24.29 27.98
CA TRP A 316 -22.57 24.79 28.92
C TRP A 316 -21.75 25.93 28.33
N LYS A 317 -21.30 25.84 27.09
CA LYS A 317 -20.57 26.89 26.37
C LYS A 317 -21.42 28.15 26.22
N GLN A 318 -22.69 28.02 25.89
CA GLN A 318 -23.64 29.11 25.73
C GLN A 318 -23.90 29.82 27.06
N GLU A 319 -24.18 29.09 28.14
CA GLU A 319 -24.34 29.64 29.49
C GLU A 319 -23.09 30.40 29.94
N ARG A 320 -21.90 29.85 29.69
CA ARG A 320 -20.64 30.49 30.04
C ARG A 320 -20.39 31.78 29.25
N SER A 321 -20.79 31.82 27.96
CA SER A 321 -20.65 33.03 27.14
C SER A 321 -21.61 34.16 27.57
N GLN A 322 -22.82 33.81 28.03
CA GLN A 322 -23.83 34.77 28.52
C GLN A 322 -23.49 35.34 29.91
N ASN A 323 -22.81 34.59 30.76
CA ASN A 323 -22.47 34.96 32.13
C ASN A 323 -21.12 35.71 32.27
N ASN A 324 -20.74 36.52 31.27
CA ASN A 324 -19.51 37.30 31.26
C ASN A 324 -19.44 38.29 32.46
N GLY A 325 -18.96 37.81 33.63
CA GLY A 325 -18.66 38.67 34.77
C GLY A 325 -19.00 38.14 36.16
N ALA A 326 -19.92 37.19 36.30
CA ALA A 326 -20.27 36.64 37.64
C ALA A 326 -19.34 35.45 37.99
N ALA A 327 -18.19 35.73 38.56
CA ALA A 327 -17.09 34.79 38.84
C ALA A 327 -17.36 33.76 39.96
N LYS A 328 -18.54 33.60 40.50
CA LYS A 328 -18.74 32.86 41.76
C LYS A 328 -19.29 31.45 41.66
N ASN A 329 -19.94 31.05 40.55
CA ASN A 329 -20.41 29.66 40.37
C ASN A 329 -20.09 29.16 38.94
N LYS A 330 -18.86 28.75 38.70
CA LYS A 330 -18.49 28.13 37.42
C LYS A 330 -18.93 26.66 37.45
N THR A 331 -20.03 26.35 36.77
CA THR A 331 -20.40 24.98 36.48
C THR A 331 -19.22 24.29 35.78
N PRO A 332 -18.73 23.15 36.29
CA PRO A 332 -17.64 22.42 35.64
C PRO A 332 -18.04 22.01 34.22
N GLU A 333 -17.05 21.91 33.33
CA GLU A 333 -17.27 21.45 31.96
C GLU A 333 -17.81 20.02 31.99
N PRO A 334 -18.91 19.71 31.26
CA PRO A 334 -19.43 18.36 31.21
C PRO A 334 -18.42 17.45 30.49
N LYS A 335 -18.02 16.36 31.16
CA LYS A 335 -17.15 15.33 30.59
C LYS A 335 -18.03 14.30 29.89
N GLY A 336 -18.17 14.43 28.60
CA GLY A 336 -18.93 13.51 27.78
C GLY A 336 -18.04 12.55 26.99
N ILE A 337 -18.60 11.44 26.55
CA ILE A 337 -17.97 10.53 25.61
C ILE A 337 -18.32 11.01 24.20
N TYR A 338 -17.30 11.38 23.43
CA TYR A 338 -17.43 11.78 22.03
C TYR A 338 -16.59 10.82 21.18
N ARG A 339 -17.24 9.99 20.36
CA ARG A 339 -16.58 9.01 19.53
C ARG A 339 -16.50 9.42 18.06
N CYS A 340 -17.45 10.23 17.57
CA CYS A 340 -17.41 10.84 16.24
C CYS A 340 -16.89 12.28 16.34
N LEU A 341 -15.62 12.46 15.97
CA LEU A 341 -15.01 13.79 15.96
C LEU A 341 -15.36 14.55 14.67
N PRO A 342 -15.56 15.87 14.74
CA PRO A 342 -15.71 16.69 13.54
C PRO A 342 -14.40 16.74 12.73
N SER A 343 -14.48 17.12 11.46
CA SER A 343 -13.33 17.28 10.58
C SER A 343 -12.30 18.26 11.15
N GLU A 344 -12.75 19.30 11.87
CA GLU A 344 -11.90 20.27 12.57
C GLU A 344 -11.83 19.93 14.06
N ALA A 345 -10.91 19.08 14.45
CA ALA A 345 -10.62 18.76 15.84
C ALA A 345 -9.17 19.13 16.19
N SER A 346 -8.96 20.00 17.17
CA SER A 346 -7.62 20.30 17.66
C SER A 346 -6.99 19.09 18.36
N ALA A 347 -5.67 18.99 18.37
CA ALA A 347 -4.97 17.91 19.08
C ALA A 347 -5.30 17.85 20.58
N ALA A 348 -5.64 18.97 21.22
CA ALA A 348 -6.14 19.01 22.59
C ALA A 348 -7.54 18.38 22.68
N GLY A 349 -8.45 18.74 21.76
CA GLY A 349 -9.80 18.17 21.71
C GLY A 349 -9.79 16.67 21.41
N VAL A 350 -8.90 16.19 20.53
CA VAL A 350 -8.71 14.76 20.27
C VAL A 350 -8.26 14.03 21.53
N ARG A 351 -7.24 14.55 22.24
CA ARG A 351 -6.77 13.97 23.50
C ARG A 351 -7.85 13.93 24.59
N ASP A 352 -8.64 15.02 24.72
CA ASP A 352 -9.75 15.05 25.67
C ASP A 352 -10.79 13.98 25.34
N ALA A 353 -11.12 13.81 24.05
CA ALA A 353 -12.02 12.76 23.59
C ALA A 353 -11.46 11.35 23.88
N GLU A 354 -10.16 11.10 23.61
CA GLU A 354 -9.50 9.80 23.87
C GLU A 354 -9.60 9.41 25.35
N VAL A 355 -9.27 10.33 26.26
CA VAL A 355 -9.26 10.05 27.70
C VAL A 355 -10.65 9.83 28.26
N ASN A 356 -11.65 10.52 27.71
CA ASN A 356 -13.05 10.41 28.17
C ASN A 356 -13.80 9.27 27.49
N ALA A 357 -13.36 8.79 26.31
CA ALA A 357 -14.01 7.70 25.59
C ALA A 357 -13.66 6.35 26.22
N LYS A 358 -14.23 6.06 27.39
CA LYS A 358 -14.01 4.80 28.12
C LYS A 358 -15.26 4.35 28.84
N GLU A 359 -15.36 3.06 29.07
CA GLU A 359 -16.43 2.41 29.82
C GLU A 359 -15.89 1.21 30.60
N MET A 360 -16.69 0.69 31.51
CA MET A 360 -16.38 -0.55 32.23
C MET A 360 -16.94 -1.76 31.47
N ILE A 361 -16.07 -2.70 31.10
CA ILE A 361 -16.45 -3.96 30.43
C ILE A 361 -15.90 -5.12 31.26
N ASP A 362 -16.78 -6.01 31.70
CA ASP A 362 -16.40 -7.19 32.48
C ASP A 362 -15.48 -6.84 33.69
N GLY A 363 -15.67 -5.66 34.28
CA GLY A 363 -14.89 -5.16 35.43
C GLY A 363 -13.57 -4.50 35.10
N GLU A 364 -13.16 -4.42 33.84
CA GLU A 364 -11.97 -3.72 33.34
C GLU A 364 -12.34 -2.35 32.72
N GLU A 365 -11.49 -1.32 32.94
CA GLU A 365 -11.61 -0.04 32.20
C GLU A 365 -11.21 -0.27 30.74
N TRP A 366 -12.12 0.08 29.82
CA TRP A 366 -11.96 -0.16 28.40
C TRP A 366 -12.05 1.15 27.60
N TYR A 367 -10.98 1.49 26.90
CA TYR A 367 -10.95 2.66 26.03
C TYR A 367 -11.64 2.36 24.70
N LEU A 368 -12.52 3.25 24.28
CA LEU A 368 -13.28 3.15 23.05
C LEU A 368 -12.52 3.85 21.90
N HIS A 369 -12.72 3.37 20.66
CA HIS A 369 -12.23 4.09 19.51
C HIS A 369 -12.96 5.43 19.33
N ILE A 370 -12.19 6.48 19.12
CA ILE A 370 -12.68 7.72 18.55
C ILE A 370 -12.38 7.73 17.05
N SER A 371 -13.25 8.33 16.27
CA SER A 371 -13.17 8.33 14.82
C SER A 371 -13.32 9.72 14.26
N GLN A 372 -12.51 10.04 13.25
CA GLN A 372 -12.64 11.26 12.46
C GLN A 372 -12.83 10.91 10.99
N PHE A 373 -13.78 11.57 10.34
CA PHE A 373 -14.00 11.50 8.92
C PHE A 373 -13.88 12.90 8.30
N ASP A 374 -13.06 13.04 7.24
CA ASP A 374 -12.99 14.26 6.44
C ASP A 374 -13.01 13.88 4.94
N SER A 375 -13.90 14.52 4.19
CA SER A 375 -14.01 14.32 2.75
C SER A 375 -12.89 15.04 1.96
N GLU A 376 -12.04 15.82 2.62
CA GLU A 376 -11.00 16.66 2.00
C GLU A 376 -9.69 16.61 2.79
N LEU A 377 -8.85 15.60 2.56
CA LEU A 377 -7.53 15.44 3.19
C LEU A 377 -6.69 16.74 3.16
N GLN A 378 -6.79 17.51 2.06
CA GLN A 378 -6.07 18.77 1.92
C GLN A 378 -6.41 19.78 3.02
N ASN A 379 -7.66 19.82 3.47
CA ASN A 379 -8.09 20.71 4.57
C ASN A 379 -7.42 20.28 5.89
N THR A 380 -7.46 18.99 6.19
CA THR A 380 -6.79 18.43 7.37
C THR A 380 -5.29 18.75 7.37
N LEU A 381 -4.58 18.53 6.24
CA LEU A 381 -3.16 18.84 6.12
C LEU A 381 -2.87 20.34 6.28
N SER A 382 -3.69 21.21 5.72
CA SER A 382 -3.56 22.66 5.88
C SER A 382 -3.74 23.11 7.33
N GLN A 383 -4.62 22.46 8.09
CA GLN A 383 -4.80 22.69 9.50
C GLN A 383 -3.61 22.20 10.33
N MET A 384 -3.02 21.04 9.96
CA MET A 384 -1.86 20.47 10.66
C MET A 384 -0.61 21.35 10.58
N GLN A 385 -0.52 22.27 9.63
CA GLN A 385 0.54 23.30 9.60
C GLN A 385 0.42 24.33 10.73
N LYS A 386 -0.76 24.46 11.34
CA LYS A 386 -0.96 25.32 12.52
C LYS A 386 -0.47 24.59 13.78
N SER A 387 0.15 25.33 14.69
CA SER A 387 0.77 24.77 15.91
C SER A 387 -0.15 23.90 16.77
N TYR A 388 -1.47 24.19 16.78
CA TYR A 388 -2.46 23.43 17.57
C TYR A 388 -2.75 22.03 17.03
N PHE A 389 -2.47 21.78 15.75
CA PHE A 389 -2.80 20.52 15.06
C PHE A 389 -1.58 19.65 14.79
N SER A 390 -0.36 20.19 14.91
CA SER A 390 0.88 19.44 14.61
C SER A 390 1.04 18.15 15.41
N ALA A 391 0.44 18.09 16.62
CA ALA A 391 0.47 16.90 17.46
C ALA A 391 -0.43 15.75 16.95
N LEU A 392 -1.37 15.99 16.01
CA LEU A 392 -2.21 14.95 15.42
C LEU A 392 -1.39 13.91 14.69
N TYR A 393 -0.29 14.31 14.05
CA TYR A 393 0.64 13.41 13.40
C TYR A 393 1.16 12.31 14.35
N THR A 394 1.52 12.69 15.58
CA THR A 394 1.95 11.74 16.61
C THR A 394 0.83 10.80 17.03
N LEU A 395 -0.41 11.30 17.12
CA LEU A 395 -1.57 10.47 17.45
C LEU A 395 -1.88 9.46 16.34
N TRP A 396 -1.75 9.82 15.06
CA TRP A 396 -1.88 8.87 13.95
C TRP A 396 -0.86 7.74 14.02
N LEU A 397 0.41 8.08 14.32
CA LEU A 397 1.46 7.05 14.44
C LEU A 397 1.19 6.09 15.59
N LYS A 398 0.75 6.63 16.74
CA LYS A 398 0.47 5.85 17.97
C LYS A 398 -0.83 5.05 17.87
N GLY A 399 -1.86 5.62 17.25
CA GLY A 399 -3.18 5.00 17.09
C GLY A 399 -3.13 3.67 16.35
N PHE A 400 -2.22 3.53 15.39
CA PHE A 400 -2.12 2.29 14.59
C PHE A 400 -1.85 1.02 15.42
N HIS A 401 -1.09 1.14 16.53
CA HIS A 401 -0.76 0.01 17.42
C HIS A 401 -1.28 0.20 18.85
N ASN A 402 -2.17 1.19 19.08
CA ASN A 402 -2.63 1.58 20.41
C ASN A 402 -1.47 1.82 21.39
N GLU A 403 -0.44 2.53 20.90
CA GLU A 403 0.70 2.87 21.72
C GLU A 403 0.29 3.92 22.80
N PRO A 404 0.90 3.89 23.98
CA PRO A 404 0.59 4.84 25.00
C PRO A 404 1.01 6.28 24.59
N HIS A 405 0.17 7.24 24.89
CA HIS A 405 0.47 8.65 24.80
C HIS A 405 0.34 9.30 26.17
N GLY A 406 1.33 10.09 26.55
CA GLY A 406 1.32 10.78 27.84
C GLY A 406 1.41 12.30 27.70
N ALA A 407 0.79 13.02 28.59
CA ALA A 407 0.92 14.46 28.70
C ALA A 407 1.08 14.90 30.16
N LEU A 408 1.96 15.87 30.37
CA LEU A 408 2.13 16.59 31.65
C LEU A 408 2.18 18.08 31.36
N LEU A 409 1.02 18.69 31.25
CA LEU A 409 0.88 20.12 30.93
C LEU A 409 0.48 20.90 32.18
N LYS A 410 0.97 22.13 32.31
CA LYS A 410 0.79 22.95 33.52
C LYS A 410 -0.54 23.74 33.57
N SER A 411 -1.35 23.71 32.49
CA SER A 411 -2.62 24.43 32.50
C SER A 411 -3.65 23.71 33.38
N ALA A 412 -4.49 24.46 34.08
CA ALA A 412 -5.48 23.91 35.02
C ALA A 412 -6.54 23.01 34.35
N THR A 413 -6.70 23.11 33.04
CA THR A 413 -7.66 22.33 32.25
C THR A 413 -6.99 21.20 31.42
N SER A 414 -5.68 21.03 31.55
CA SER A 414 -4.95 20.05 30.77
C SER A 414 -5.04 18.66 31.38
N ILE A 415 -5.13 17.65 30.51
CA ILE A 415 -5.01 16.26 30.88
C ILE A 415 -3.59 15.95 31.31
N VAL A 416 -3.47 15.23 32.42
CA VAL A 416 -2.20 14.73 32.96
C VAL A 416 -2.31 13.22 33.10
N GLY A 417 -1.32 12.50 32.59
CA GLY A 417 -1.26 11.04 32.68
C GLY A 417 -0.89 10.38 31.36
N GLU A 418 -1.06 9.08 31.31
CA GLU A 418 -0.79 8.24 30.15
C GLU A 418 -2.05 7.42 29.81
N TRP A 419 -2.37 7.28 28.53
CA TRP A 419 -3.50 6.51 28.03
C TRP A 419 -3.17 5.87 26.67
N PRO A 420 -3.81 4.74 26.32
CA PRO A 420 -3.65 4.13 24.99
C PRO A 420 -4.38 4.97 23.93
N VAL A 421 -3.75 5.19 22.80
CA VAL A 421 -4.35 5.92 21.66
C VAL A 421 -5.24 4.98 20.85
N HIS A 422 -6.55 5.26 20.83
CA HIS A 422 -7.55 4.55 20.02
C HIS A 422 -8.19 5.53 19.02
N TYR A 423 -7.37 6.06 18.11
CA TYR A 423 -7.76 7.08 17.15
C TYR A 423 -7.73 6.55 15.73
N ASN A 424 -8.90 6.40 15.13
CA ASN A 424 -9.11 5.93 13.78
C ASN A 424 -9.53 7.08 12.88
N VAL A 425 -9.01 7.14 11.66
CA VAL A 425 -9.34 8.21 10.72
C VAL A 425 -9.64 7.65 9.34
N VAL A 426 -10.60 8.29 8.65
CA VAL A 426 -10.94 8.05 7.26
C VAL A 426 -10.93 9.38 6.53
N TYR A 427 -10.01 9.52 5.60
CA TYR A 427 -9.92 10.73 4.77
C TYR A 427 -10.15 10.40 3.31
N THR A 428 -10.74 11.35 2.56
CA THR A 428 -10.72 11.27 1.10
C THR A 428 -9.87 12.41 0.55
N GLY A 429 -9.10 12.17 -0.51
CA GLY A 429 -8.16 13.16 -1.02
C GLY A 429 -7.72 12.91 -2.45
N THR A 430 -6.79 13.74 -2.88
CA THR A 430 -6.10 13.61 -4.16
C THR A 430 -4.70 13.04 -3.96
N LYS A 431 -4.09 12.51 -5.03
CA LYS A 431 -2.69 12.09 -4.98
C LYS A 431 -1.76 13.24 -4.55
N HIS A 432 -2.05 14.47 -4.96
CA HIS A 432 -1.28 15.64 -4.55
C HIS A 432 -1.30 15.85 -3.03
N ALA A 433 -2.45 15.67 -2.36
CA ALA A 433 -2.54 15.76 -0.90
C ALA A 433 -1.71 14.65 -0.22
N LEU A 434 -1.81 13.41 -0.72
CA LEU A 434 -0.99 12.29 -0.22
C LEU A 434 0.51 12.54 -0.40
N ASP A 435 0.94 13.08 -1.56
CA ASP A 435 2.36 13.43 -1.82
C ASP A 435 2.88 14.55 -0.90
N GLN A 436 2.02 15.47 -0.47
CA GLN A 436 2.37 16.46 0.55
C GLN A 436 2.55 15.83 1.95
N GLN A 437 1.71 14.85 2.27
CA GLN A 437 1.75 14.14 3.56
C GLN A 437 2.94 13.17 3.63
N VAL A 438 3.21 12.44 2.56
CA VAL A 438 4.29 11.45 2.45
C VAL A 438 5.23 11.83 1.32
N ASN A 439 6.47 12.15 1.67
CA ASN A 439 7.53 12.51 0.73
C ASN A 439 8.88 11.95 1.19
N ILE A 440 9.92 12.10 0.38
CA ILE A 440 11.26 11.56 0.65
C ILE A 440 11.83 11.99 2.00
N ARG A 441 11.50 13.21 2.48
CA ARG A 441 12.05 13.78 3.72
C ARG A 441 11.45 13.13 4.97
N ASN A 442 10.20 12.70 4.89
CA ASN A 442 9.48 12.13 6.03
C ASN A 442 9.17 10.62 5.87
N TYR A 443 9.63 9.98 4.79
CA TYR A 443 9.41 8.55 4.54
C TYR A 443 9.87 7.69 5.74
N ALA A 444 11.05 7.99 6.29
CA ALA A 444 11.64 7.25 7.42
C ALA A 444 10.84 7.34 8.74
N THR A 445 9.83 8.20 8.84
CA THR A 445 9.00 8.30 10.05
C THR A 445 8.10 7.07 10.27
N GLY A 446 7.97 6.20 9.27
CA GLY A 446 7.14 5.01 9.29
C GLY A 446 5.64 5.28 9.09
N LEU A 447 5.25 6.51 8.74
CA LEU A 447 3.87 6.85 8.41
C LEU A 447 3.37 6.08 7.17
N PRO A 448 4.14 5.97 6.06
CA PRO A 448 3.68 5.26 4.86
C PRO A 448 3.19 3.83 5.13
N GLY A 449 3.90 3.10 5.99
CA GLY A 449 3.49 1.74 6.36
C GLY A 449 2.23 1.68 7.23
N ARG A 450 1.79 2.79 7.85
CA ARG A 450 0.59 2.86 8.69
C ARG A 450 -0.64 3.34 7.93
N ILE A 451 -0.44 4.02 6.79
CA ILE A 451 -1.55 4.48 5.93
C ILE A 451 -2.08 3.32 5.09
N THR A 452 -3.39 3.16 5.10
CA THR A 452 -4.12 2.40 4.09
C THR A 452 -4.55 3.37 2.99
N ALA A 453 -3.66 3.64 2.02
CA ALA A 453 -3.99 4.45 0.86
C ALA A 453 -4.66 3.59 -0.21
N VAL A 454 -5.91 3.88 -0.53
CA VAL A 454 -6.72 3.11 -1.48
C VAL A 454 -6.96 3.94 -2.75
N PRO A 455 -6.51 3.49 -3.92
CA PRO A 455 -6.72 4.22 -5.16
C PRO A 455 -8.16 4.05 -5.67
N MET A 456 -8.72 5.13 -6.26
CA MET A 456 -10.05 5.11 -6.89
C MET A 456 -10.01 4.82 -8.40
N GLY A 457 -8.83 4.91 -9.01
CA GLY A 457 -8.69 4.88 -10.46
C GLY A 457 -9.24 6.13 -11.16
N ASP A 458 -8.90 6.28 -12.43
CA ASP A 458 -9.38 7.39 -13.26
C ASP A 458 -10.80 7.12 -13.80
N THR A 459 -11.52 8.20 -14.06
CA THR A 459 -12.86 8.16 -14.67
C THR A 459 -12.82 7.89 -16.18
N ASN A 460 -11.67 8.00 -16.83
CA ASN A 460 -11.49 7.82 -18.28
C ASN A 460 -12.47 8.64 -19.14
N PHE A 461 -12.82 9.85 -18.67
CA PHE A 461 -13.83 10.72 -19.28
C PHE A 461 -15.26 10.14 -19.29
N GLU A 462 -15.51 9.05 -18.57
CA GLU A 462 -16.85 8.52 -18.36
C GLU A 462 -17.65 9.54 -17.54
N MET A 463 -18.84 9.87 -18.02
CA MET A 463 -19.79 10.67 -17.25
C MET A 463 -20.36 9.82 -16.12
N MET A 464 -20.61 10.44 -14.98
CA MET A 464 -21.38 9.80 -13.93
C MET A 464 -22.78 9.50 -14.46
N GLU A 465 -23.21 8.24 -14.33
CA GLU A 465 -24.56 7.85 -14.69
C GLU A 465 -25.57 8.60 -13.81
N ASN A 466 -26.63 9.10 -14.45
CA ASN A 466 -27.78 9.64 -13.74
C ASN A 466 -28.62 8.45 -13.23
N ARG A 467 -28.32 8.03 -12.01
CA ARG A 467 -29.00 6.90 -11.37
C ARG A 467 -30.03 7.42 -10.37
N GLU A 468 -31.26 6.96 -10.52
CA GLU A 468 -32.31 7.21 -9.54
C GLU A 468 -32.07 6.36 -8.27
N TYR A 469 -32.43 6.93 -7.11
CA TYR A 469 -32.42 6.22 -5.84
C TYR A 469 -33.65 5.32 -5.76
N THR A 470 -33.41 4.01 -5.82
CA THR A 470 -34.45 2.97 -5.93
C THR A 470 -34.88 2.41 -4.58
N GLU A 471 -35.94 1.59 -4.56
CA GLU A 471 -36.35 0.84 -3.37
C GLU A 471 -35.27 -0.15 -2.92
N ALA A 472 -34.55 -0.77 -3.88
CA ALA A 472 -33.40 -1.62 -3.56
C ALA A 472 -32.28 -0.87 -2.84
N ASP A 473 -32.07 0.41 -3.16
CA ASP A 473 -31.11 1.27 -2.47
C ASP A 473 -31.57 1.58 -1.02
N ARG A 474 -32.84 1.84 -0.81
CA ARG A 474 -33.41 2.02 0.53
C ARG A 474 -33.21 0.76 1.40
N GLN A 475 -33.60 -0.38 0.86
CA GLN A 475 -33.45 -1.66 1.55
C GLN A 475 -31.98 -1.96 1.88
N ARG A 476 -31.05 -1.62 0.97
CA ARG A 476 -29.62 -1.71 1.23
C ARG A 476 -29.21 -0.81 2.38
N ASP A 477 -29.66 0.44 2.41
CA ASP A 477 -29.32 1.42 3.46
C ASP A 477 -29.88 0.98 4.82
N ASP A 478 -31.12 0.46 4.86
CA ASP A 478 -31.71 -0.05 6.08
C ASP A 478 -30.97 -1.30 6.59
N ASN A 479 -30.62 -2.22 5.71
CA ASN A 479 -29.81 -3.39 6.08
C ASN A 479 -28.41 -2.98 6.61
N LEU A 480 -27.78 -1.93 6.06
CA LEU A 480 -26.50 -1.42 6.56
C LEU A 480 -26.67 -0.78 7.95
N ARG A 481 -27.78 -0.05 8.21
CA ARG A 481 -28.09 0.47 9.56
C ARG A 481 -28.26 -0.66 10.56
N ASP A 482 -29.03 -1.69 10.21
CA ASP A 482 -29.20 -2.87 11.07
C ASP A 482 -27.85 -3.50 11.43
N TRP A 483 -26.94 -3.64 10.46
CA TRP A 483 -25.61 -4.12 10.72
C TRP A 483 -24.81 -3.16 11.62
N ALA A 484 -24.96 -1.86 11.43
CA ALA A 484 -24.25 -0.87 12.26
C ALA A 484 -24.65 -0.99 13.74
N PHE A 485 -25.95 -1.09 14.05
CA PHE A 485 -26.43 -1.28 15.43
C PHE A 485 -26.00 -2.63 16.01
N LYS A 486 -26.04 -3.71 15.22
CA LYS A 486 -25.55 -5.03 15.64
C LYS A 486 -24.05 -5.00 15.98
N LEU A 487 -23.23 -4.37 15.13
CA LEU A 487 -21.79 -4.31 15.32
C LEU A 487 -21.39 -3.42 16.51
N ASP A 488 -22.11 -2.33 16.78
CA ASP A 488 -21.86 -1.49 17.96
C ASP A 488 -22.21 -2.21 19.28
N ALA A 489 -23.07 -3.22 19.23
CA ALA A 489 -23.40 -4.06 20.38
C ALA A 489 -22.42 -5.24 20.60
N THR A 490 -21.31 -5.35 19.84
CA THR A 490 -20.37 -6.47 19.98
C THR A 490 -19.29 -6.24 21.03
N LYS A 491 -18.81 -7.32 21.68
CA LYS A 491 -17.66 -7.31 22.61
C LYS A 491 -16.88 -8.63 22.60
N GLY A 492 -15.68 -8.61 23.17
CA GLY A 492 -14.91 -9.83 23.46
C GLY A 492 -13.90 -10.24 22.40
N GLU A 493 -13.34 -11.43 22.54
CA GLU A 493 -12.30 -11.97 21.64
C GLU A 493 -12.89 -12.49 20.33
N ILE A 494 -12.25 -12.16 19.20
CA ILE A 494 -12.52 -12.77 17.89
C ILE A 494 -11.50 -13.90 17.68
N PRO A 495 -11.91 -15.17 17.62
CA PRO A 495 -11.02 -16.28 17.34
C PRO A 495 -10.57 -16.27 15.87
N CYS A 496 -9.32 -15.84 15.62
CA CYS A 496 -8.80 -15.67 14.26
C CYS A 496 -7.43 -16.32 14.02
N LYS A 497 -7.05 -17.30 14.84
CA LYS A 497 -5.73 -17.96 14.74
C LYS A 497 -5.42 -18.49 13.32
N PRO A 498 -6.34 -19.18 12.60
CA PRO A 498 -6.07 -19.65 11.24
C PRO A 498 -5.77 -18.54 10.25
N ILE A 499 -6.33 -17.34 10.44
CA ILE A 499 -6.05 -16.16 9.63
C ILE A 499 -4.68 -15.60 9.98
N SER A 500 -4.40 -15.48 11.27
CA SER A 500 -3.09 -15.03 11.77
C SER A 500 -1.95 -15.90 11.22
N ASP A 501 -2.10 -17.24 11.25
CA ASP A 501 -1.13 -18.18 10.71
C ASP A 501 -0.94 -18.00 9.19
N ALA A 502 -2.03 -17.85 8.42
CA ALA A 502 -1.96 -17.64 6.97
C ALA A 502 -1.27 -16.31 6.59
N LEU A 503 -1.53 -15.24 7.34
CA LEU A 503 -0.87 -13.94 7.14
C LEU A 503 0.62 -13.99 7.54
N HIS A 504 0.98 -14.78 8.57
CA HIS A 504 2.37 -15.06 8.91
C HIS A 504 3.10 -15.73 7.75
N ASP A 505 2.54 -16.81 7.21
CA ASP A 505 3.13 -17.54 6.10
C ASP A 505 3.25 -16.68 4.83
N TRP A 506 2.26 -15.83 4.55
CA TRP A 506 2.31 -14.86 3.47
C TRP A 506 3.48 -13.88 3.67
N THR A 507 3.60 -13.30 4.86
CA THR A 507 4.67 -12.35 5.18
C THR A 507 6.04 -13.01 5.07
N ALA A 508 6.22 -14.23 5.61
CA ALA A 508 7.48 -14.96 5.57
C ALA A 508 7.94 -15.23 4.13
N ARG A 509 7.03 -15.63 3.24
CA ARG A 509 7.35 -15.86 1.82
C ARG A 509 7.77 -14.57 1.14
N ARG A 510 7.01 -13.49 1.32
CA ARG A 510 7.32 -12.19 0.70
C ARG A 510 8.63 -11.58 1.21
N MET A 511 8.92 -11.74 2.50
CA MET A 511 10.20 -11.33 3.08
C MET A 511 11.39 -12.15 2.51
N ALA A 512 11.17 -13.43 2.23
CA ALA A 512 12.17 -14.25 1.55
C ALA A 512 12.42 -13.76 0.11
N ASP A 513 11.36 -13.43 -0.63
CA ASP A 513 11.46 -12.84 -1.97
C ASP A 513 12.19 -11.48 -1.94
N ALA A 514 11.86 -10.60 -1.00
CA ALA A 514 12.53 -9.30 -0.81
C ALA A 514 14.02 -9.46 -0.47
N ARG A 515 14.36 -10.43 0.39
CA ARG A 515 15.76 -10.76 0.73
C ARG A 515 16.53 -11.27 -0.47
N GLU A 516 15.92 -12.17 -1.26
CA GLU A 516 16.55 -12.69 -2.48
C GLU A 516 16.83 -11.57 -3.48
N ASN A 517 15.91 -10.63 -3.62
CA ASN A 517 16.06 -9.47 -4.48
C ASN A 517 16.88 -8.33 -3.84
N GLN A 518 17.35 -8.48 -2.59
CA GLN A 518 18.04 -7.45 -1.81
C GLN A 518 17.29 -6.09 -1.78
N SER A 519 15.95 -6.15 -1.81
CA SER A 519 15.09 -4.97 -1.84
C SER A 519 14.76 -4.48 -0.43
N LEU A 520 15.48 -3.49 0.06
CA LEU A 520 15.17 -2.83 1.34
C LEU A 520 13.83 -2.07 1.28
N ALA A 521 13.48 -1.55 0.12
CA ALA A 521 12.20 -0.89 -0.10
C ALA A 521 11.03 -1.86 0.07
N ASP A 522 11.11 -3.05 -0.55
CA ASP A 522 10.07 -4.08 -0.39
C ASP A 522 10.04 -4.61 1.05
N GLU A 523 11.21 -4.84 1.67
CA GLU A 523 11.28 -5.25 3.08
C GLU A 523 10.50 -4.28 3.98
N ASP A 524 10.68 -2.97 3.78
CA ASP A 524 10.03 -1.95 4.59
C ASP A 524 8.51 -1.91 4.35
N LEU A 525 8.09 -1.98 3.09
CA LEU A 525 6.66 -2.00 2.72
C LEU A 525 5.95 -3.29 3.17
N LEU A 526 6.65 -4.41 3.33
CA LEU A 526 6.10 -5.69 3.78
C LEU A 526 5.83 -5.79 5.29
N LYS A 527 6.33 -4.86 6.08
CA LYS A 527 6.23 -4.94 7.55
C LYS A 527 4.80 -4.86 8.10
N ARG A 528 3.85 -4.25 7.37
CA ARG A 528 2.53 -3.94 7.91
C ARG A 528 1.30 -4.41 7.12
N PRO A 529 1.36 -4.90 5.87
CA PRO A 529 0.17 -5.36 5.15
C PRO A 529 -0.66 -6.40 5.91
N CYS A 530 -0.01 -7.27 6.69
CA CYS A 530 -0.69 -8.27 7.51
C CYS A 530 -1.55 -7.65 8.63
N TRP A 531 -1.10 -6.53 9.25
CA TRP A 531 -1.88 -5.79 10.23
C TRP A 531 -3.12 -5.13 9.61
N HIS A 532 -2.94 -4.50 8.43
CA HIS A 532 -4.07 -3.95 7.69
C HIS A 532 -5.04 -5.05 7.30
N ALA A 533 -4.55 -6.16 6.76
CA ALA A 533 -5.39 -7.25 6.27
C ALA A 533 -6.28 -7.85 7.35
N ILE A 534 -5.74 -8.16 8.52
CA ILE A 534 -6.55 -8.73 9.60
C ILE A 534 -7.57 -7.72 10.10
N ASN A 535 -7.18 -6.45 10.31
CA ASN A 535 -8.09 -5.42 10.77
C ASN A 535 -9.28 -5.24 9.81
N PHE A 536 -9.01 -5.13 8.50
CA PHE A 536 -10.05 -4.92 7.51
C PHE A 536 -10.87 -6.18 7.18
N ALA A 537 -10.38 -7.39 7.49
CA ALA A 537 -11.12 -8.63 7.27
C ALA A 537 -12.11 -8.96 8.40
N LEU A 538 -11.73 -8.69 9.65
CA LEU A 538 -12.49 -9.13 10.82
C LEU A 538 -13.94 -8.66 10.86
N PRO A 539 -14.33 -7.43 10.47
CA PRO A 539 -15.74 -7.04 10.43
C PRO A 539 -16.60 -7.92 9.51
N PHE A 540 -16.08 -8.27 8.34
CA PHE A 540 -16.80 -9.16 7.41
C PHE A 540 -16.94 -10.55 7.96
N ILE A 541 -15.92 -11.05 8.64
CA ILE A 541 -15.92 -12.39 9.25
C ILE A 541 -16.94 -12.47 10.37
N VAL A 542 -17.01 -11.46 11.24
CA VAL A 542 -18.03 -11.39 12.29
C VAL A 542 -19.44 -11.34 11.69
N CYS A 543 -19.67 -10.52 10.66
CA CYS A 543 -20.96 -10.47 9.97
C CYS A 543 -21.31 -11.82 9.31
N ARG A 544 -20.34 -12.52 8.71
CA ARG A 544 -20.56 -13.83 8.07
C ARG A 544 -20.98 -14.90 9.07
N HIS A 545 -20.35 -14.90 10.23
CA HIS A 545 -20.59 -15.89 11.28
C HIS A 545 -21.54 -15.37 12.37
N TRP A 546 -22.43 -14.43 12.02
CA TRP A 546 -23.34 -13.82 13.00
C TRP A 546 -24.24 -14.82 13.69
N ASP A 547 -24.64 -15.89 13.01
CA ASP A 547 -25.40 -17.00 13.55
C ASP A 547 -24.69 -17.81 14.64
N LYS A 548 -23.40 -17.61 14.83
CA LYS A 548 -22.56 -18.19 15.88
C LYS A 548 -22.22 -17.19 17.00
N MET A 549 -22.73 -15.97 16.90
CA MET A 549 -22.65 -15.01 18.00
C MET A 549 -23.66 -15.36 19.07
N VAL A 550 -23.34 -15.07 20.32
CA VAL A 550 -24.20 -15.27 21.48
C VAL A 550 -24.39 -13.95 22.22
N GLU A 551 -25.62 -13.67 22.60
CA GLU A 551 -25.95 -12.50 23.40
C GLU A 551 -25.64 -12.78 24.87
N ASP A 552 -25.04 -11.83 25.57
CA ASP A 552 -24.81 -11.94 27.00
C ASP A 552 -25.89 -11.24 27.84
N GLU A 553 -25.72 -11.27 29.16
CA GLU A 553 -26.68 -10.69 30.11
C GLU A 553 -26.86 -9.18 29.96
N ASP A 554 -25.86 -8.46 29.40
CA ASP A 554 -25.89 -7.04 29.15
C ASP A 554 -26.50 -6.66 27.78
N GLY A 555 -27.01 -7.66 27.02
CA GLY A 555 -27.55 -7.46 25.68
C GLY A 555 -26.46 -7.24 24.61
N ARG A 556 -25.22 -7.63 24.89
CA ARG A 556 -24.08 -7.51 23.96
C ARG A 556 -23.73 -8.86 23.33
N TRP A 557 -23.28 -8.79 22.07
CA TRP A 557 -22.94 -9.96 21.27
C TRP A 557 -21.45 -10.29 21.35
N LYS A 558 -21.13 -11.56 21.63
CA LYS A 558 -19.77 -12.10 21.65
C LYS A 558 -19.66 -13.36 20.79
N CYS A 559 -18.45 -13.67 20.32
CA CYS A 559 -18.22 -14.93 19.60
C CYS A 559 -18.53 -16.14 20.50
N GLY A 560 -19.48 -16.97 20.08
CA GLY A 560 -19.85 -18.19 20.80
C GLY A 560 -18.83 -19.31 20.59
N PRO A 561 -19.00 -20.46 21.29
CA PRO A 561 -18.05 -21.58 21.20
C PRO A 561 -17.94 -22.19 19.80
N GLU A 562 -18.99 -22.05 18.99
CA GLU A 562 -19.04 -22.54 17.62
C GLU A 562 -18.48 -21.55 16.59
N PHE A 563 -18.13 -20.33 17.00
CA PHE A 563 -17.52 -19.35 16.11
C PHE A 563 -16.11 -19.81 15.72
N LYS A 564 -15.94 -20.16 14.46
CA LYS A 564 -14.65 -20.64 13.89
C LYS A 564 -14.45 -20.04 12.53
N THR A 565 -13.26 -19.47 12.31
CA THR A 565 -12.84 -19.02 10.99
C THR A 565 -12.41 -20.18 10.11
N ASP A 566 -12.74 -20.12 8.83
CA ASP A 566 -12.50 -21.17 7.85
C ASP A 566 -11.53 -20.75 6.71
N LYS A 567 -11.44 -21.59 5.69
CA LYS A 567 -10.61 -21.31 4.50
C LYS A 567 -11.08 -20.05 3.77
N THR A 568 -12.38 -19.81 3.66
CA THR A 568 -12.94 -18.64 2.96
C THR A 568 -12.55 -17.34 3.65
N ASP A 569 -12.52 -17.34 5.00
CA ASP A 569 -12.08 -16.19 5.80
C ASP A 569 -10.60 -15.90 5.62
N ARG A 570 -9.76 -16.95 5.58
CA ARG A 570 -8.33 -16.83 5.28
C ARG A 570 -8.09 -16.27 3.89
N ASP A 571 -8.79 -16.78 2.89
CA ASP A 571 -8.64 -16.37 1.49
C ASP A 571 -9.05 -14.90 1.31
N LEU A 572 -10.12 -14.41 2.00
CA LEU A 572 -10.49 -13.00 2.02
C LEU A 572 -9.40 -12.13 2.67
N ALA A 573 -8.87 -12.55 3.82
CA ALA A 573 -7.79 -11.81 4.48
C ALA A 573 -6.51 -11.74 3.63
N LEU A 574 -6.16 -12.82 2.93
CA LEU A 574 -5.04 -12.85 2.01
C LEU A 574 -5.28 -11.95 0.78
N LEU A 575 -6.51 -11.91 0.25
CA LEU A 575 -6.88 -10.99 -0.83
C LEU A 575 -6.71 -9.54 -0.39
N ILE A 576 -7.19 -9.17 0.79
CA ILE A 576 -7.02 -7.83 1.36
C ILE A 576 -5.53 -7.52 1.57
N CYS A 577 -4.74 -8.48 2.06
CA CYS A 577 -3.28 -8.33 2.26
C CYS A 577 -2.56 -8.04 0.94
N ASN A 578 -2.88 -8.80 -0.11
CA ASN A 578 -2.33 -8.60 -1.44
C ASN A 578 -2.73 -7.24 -2.03
N ALA A 579 -4.00 -6.82 -1.89
CA ALA A 579 -4.47 -5.52 -2.34
C ALA A 579 -3.73 -4.39 -1.59
N GLN A 580 -3.63 -4.48 -0.26
CA GLN A 580 -2.93 -3.49 0.57
C GLN A 580 -1.45 -3.36 0.16
N TYR A 581 -0.74 -4.46 -0.01
CA TYR A 581 0.66 -4.44 -0.44
C TYR A 581 0.81 -3.83 -1.85
N THR A 582 -0.07 -4.19 -2.78
CA THR A 582 -0.11 -3.62 -4.13
C THR A 582 -0.31 -2.10 -4.09
N PHE A 583 -1.21 -1.61 -3.25
CA PHE A 583 -1.47 -0.18 -3.11
C PHE A 583 -0.30 0.55 -2.44
N GLN A 584 0.35 -0.06 -1.46
CA GLN A 584 1.57 0.51 -0.87
C GLN A 584 2.71 0.61 -1.90
N GLN A 585 2.92 -0.41 -2.72
CA GLN A 585 3.88 -0.35 -3.83
C GLN A 585 3.51 0.74 -4.84
N TYR A 586 2.22 0.86 -5.18
CA TYR A 586 1.74 1.87 -6.12
C TYR A 586 1.98 3.30 -5.64
N PHE A 587 1.67 3.61 -4.38
CA PHE A 587 1.81 4.96 -3.85
C PHE A 587 3.22 5.27 -3.32
N PHE A 588 3.87 4.32 -2.68
CA PHE A 588 5.09 4.55 -1.90
C PHE A 588 6.31 3.81 -2.42
N GLY A 589 6.19 2.90 -3.38
CA GLY A 589 7.31 2.09 -3.88
C GLY A 589 8.45 2.94 -4.43
N ALA A 590 8.15 3.91 -5.29
CA ALA A 590 9.18 4.78 -5.89
C ALA A 590 9.88 5.66 -4.83
N ILE A 591 9.15 6.18 -3.84
CA ILE A 591 9.70 6.97 -2.74
C ILE A 591 10.57 6.09 -1.84
N ALA A 592 10.16 4.85 -1.58
CA ALA A 592 10.92 3.89 -0.81
C ALA A 592 12.27 3.56 -1.49
N GLU A 593 12.24 3.26 -2.77
CA GLU A 593 13.45 2.98 -3.55
C GLU A 593 14.40 4.17 -3.54
N GLN A 594 13.90 5.37 -3.83
CA GLN A 594 14.71 6.58 -3.81
C GLN A 594 15.33 6.84 -2.43
N HIS A 595 14.56 6.63 -1.34
CA HIS A 595 15.06 6.81 0.02
C HIS A 595 16.25 5.90 0.33
N TYR A 596 16.19 4.63 -0.06
CA TYR A 596 17.27 3.68 0.18
C TYR A 596 18.46 3.89 -0.76
N ASP A 597 18.25 4.26 -2.01
CA ASP A 597 19.30 4.59 -2.95
C ASP A 597 20.09 5.82 -2.49
N ASP A 598 19.42 6.89 -2.05
CA ASP A 598 20.05 8.09 -1.49
C ASP A 598 20.85 7.76 -0.21
N SER A 599 20.33 6.92 0.66
CA SER A 599 20.99 6.48 1.88
C SER A 599 22.25 5.67 1.59
N MET A 600 22.19 4.75 0.61
CA MET A 600 23.33 3.95 0.18
C MET A 600 24.41 4.83 -0.50
N ALA A 601 24.00 5.77 -1.35
CA ALA A 601 24.91 6.72 -2.00
C ALA A 601 25.61 7.60 -0.96
N ALA A 602 24.90 8.08 0.05
CA ALA A 602 25.47 8.85 1.16
C ALA A 602 26.47 8.02 1.97
N ALA A 603 26.14 6.76 2.29
CA ALA A 603 27.04 5.84 2.99
C ALA A 603 28.32 5.56 2.18
N ALA A 604 28.18 5.30 0.86
CA ALA A 604 29.31 5.10 -0.03
C ALA A 604 30.20 6.34 -0.14
N SER A 605 29.61 7.55 -0.17
CA SER A 605 30.33 8.81 -0.16
C SER A 605 31.12 9.00 1.15
N ASN A 606 30.49 8.75 2.27
CA ASN A 606 31.14 8.81 3.60
C ASN A 606 32.29 7.80 3.70
N HIS A 607 32.12 6.59 3.22
CA HIS A 607 33.17 5.57 3.21
C HIS A 607 34.35 5.98 2.34
N ARG A 608 34.11 6.55 1.14
CA ARG A 608 35.17 7.10 0.28
C ARG A 608 35.90 8.26 0.96
N HIS A 609 35.18 9.10 1.68
CA HIS A 609 35.78 10.23 2.42
C HIS A 609 36.64 9.74 3.60
N GLN A 610 36.18 8.73 4.33
CA GLN A 610 36.96 8.06 5.39
C GLN A 610 38.18 7.38 4.82
N GLN A 611 38.08 6.67 3.69
CA GLN A 611 39.24 6.05 3.04
C GLN A 611 40.29 7.11 2.62
N LYS A 612 39.85 8.21 1.97
CA LYS A 612 40.77 9.33 1.63
C LYS A 612 41.43 9.92 2.86
N THR A 613 40.69 10.10 3.95
CA THR A 613 41.22 10.57 5.22
C THR A 613 42.28 9.62 5.77
N MET A 614 41.99 8.30 5.80
CA MET A 614 42.96 7.31 6.29
C MET A 614 44.19 7.17 5.42
N ILE A 615 44.07 7.32 4.08
CA ILE A 615 45.23 7.34 3.18
C ILE A 615 46.12 8.55 3.48
N GLY A 616 45.54 9.74 3.59
CA GLY A 616 46.30 10.96 3.97
C GLY A 616 46.94 10.84 5.35
N TYR A 617 46.18 10.33 6.34
CA TYR A 617 46.69 10.11 7.69
C TYR A 617 47.88 9.12 7.76
N ARG A 618 47.79 8.00 7.04
CA ARG A 618 48.91 7.04 6.95
C ARG A 618 50.19 7.64 6.39
N ARG A 619 50.10 8.60 5.46
CA ARG A 619 51.24 9.29 4.84
C ARG A 619 51.87 10.32 5.75
N LEU A 620 51.18 10.83 6.79
CA LEU A 620 51.73 11.79 7.72
C LEU A 620 52.96 11.21 8.44
N PRO A 621 54.05 11.97 8.63
CA PRO A 621 55.13 11.58 9.53
C PRO A 621 54.65 11.51 11.00
N ASN A 622 55.44 10.91 11.87
CA ASN A 622 55.14 10.89 13.30
C ASN A 622 56.40 11.32 14.06
N PRO A 623 56.45 12.50 14.67
CA PRO A 623 55.41 13.53 14.74
C PRO A 623 55.27 14.33 13.46
N PHE A 624 54.09 14.96 13.25
CA PHE A 624 53.79 15.78 12.07
C PHE A 624 53.45 17.24 12.43
N LYS A 625 53.65 18.15 11.44
CA LYS A 625 53.32 19.58 11.52
C LYS A 625 52.20 19.93 10.55
N PRO A 626 51.60 21.15 10.64
CA PRO A 626 50.57 21.61 9.70
C PRO A 626 50.96 21.53 8.23
N GLN A 627 52.25 21.80 7.88
CA GLN A 627 52.75 21.68 6.51
C GLN A 627 52.69 20.24 5.97
N ASP A 628 52.93 19.26 6.83
CA ASP A 628 52.82 17.83 6.45
C ASP A 628 51.38 17.46 6.11
N VAL A 629 50.41 18.06 6.81
CA VAL A 629 48.98 17.88 6.53
C VAL A 629 48.60 18.51 5.21
N ASP A 630 49.15 19.69 4.89
CA ASP A 630 48.97 20.33 3.59
C ASP A 630 49.40 19.39 2.44
N VAL A 631 50.64 18.88 2.53
CA VAL A 631 51.20 17.98 1.52
C VAL A 631 50.43 16.67 1.41
N CYS A 632 50.08 16.03 2.54
CA CYS A 632 49.44 14.72 2.54
C CYS A 632 47.96 14.74 2.14
N PHE A 633 47.27 15.88 2.28
CA PHE A 633 45.85 16.04 1.98
C PHE A 633 45.58 17.00 0.80
N GLY A 634 46.60 17.70 0.27
CA GLY A 634 46.47 18.52 -0.93
C GLY A 634 45.65 19.80 -0.72
N TYR A 635 45.90 20.56 0.35
CA TYR A 635 45.15 21.80 0.64
C TYR A 635 45.75 23.06 0.00
N GLU A 636 46.86 22.93 -0.75
CA GLU A 636 47.49 24.02 -1.51
C GLU A 636 47.73 25.30 -0.68
N GLY A 637 48.18 25.14 0.58
CA GLY A 637 48.45 26.24 1.50
C GLY A 637 47.22 26.84 2.19
N ASN A 638 46.02 26.26 2.03
CA ASN A 638 44.82 26.76 2.69
C ASN A 638 44.85 26.47 4.21
N THR A 639 45.31 27.49 4.96
CA THR A 639 45.50 27.41 6.42
C THR A 639 44.26 26.96 7.18
N ASN A 640 43.07 27.44 6.80
CA ASN A 640 41.82 27.09 7.47
C ASN A 640 41.47 25.59 7.27
N SER A 641 41.68 25.07 6.08
CA SER A 641 41.46 23.66 5.76
C SER A 641 42.44 22.76 6.49
N ILE A 642 43.70 23.14 6.58
CA ILE A 642 44.77 22.43 7.30
C ILE A 642 44.44 22.32 8.78
N TYR A 643 44.14 23.42 9.46
CA TYR A 643 43.84 23.40 10.88
C TYR A 643 42.49 22.74 11.19
N SER A 644 41.49 22.88 10.33
CA SER A 644 40.20 22.14 10.45
C SER A 644 40.42 20.62 10.34
N LYS A 645 41.34 20.17 9.47
CA LYS A 645 41.68 18.76 9.35
C LYS A 645 42.43 18.26 10.57
N ILE A 646 43.40 19.01 11.08
CA ILE A 646 44.13 18.68 12.31
C ILE A 646 43.15 18.56 13.49
N LYS A 647 42.25 19.53 13.61
CA LYS A 647 41.23 19.48 14.66
C LYS A 647 40.40 18.21 14.58
N ARG A 648 39.89 17.86 13.38
CA ARG A 648 39.13 16.60 13.18
C ARG A 648 39.95 15.35 13.53
N LEU A 649 41.23 15.29 13.12
CA LEU A 649 42.11 14.18 13.48
C LEU A 649 42.27 14.06 15.00
N CYS A 650 42.31 15.20 15.72
CA CYS A 650 42.35 15.19 17.18
C CYS A 650 41.00 14.79 17.82
N ASP A 651 39.90 15.32 17.29
CA ASP A 651 38.52 15.01 17.75
C ASP A 651 38.18 13.54 17.53
N ASP A 652 38.67 12.97 16.40
CA ASP A 652 38.50 11.54 16.06
C ASP A 652 39.46 10.61 16.84
N GLY A 653 40.32 11.16 17.73
CA GLY A 653 41.27 10.40 18.53
C GLY A 653 42.47 9.86 17.75
N LEU A 654 42.68 10.29 16.53
CA LEU A 654 43.80 9.86 15.66
C LEU A 654 45.09 10.64 15.90
N ALA A 655 45.03 11.85 16.44
CA ALA A 655 46.19 12.70 16.67
C ALA A 655 46.09 13.43 18.01
N GLN A 656 47.27 13.73 18.59
CA GLN A 656 47.39 14.49 19.82
C GLN A 656 48.47 15.54 19.71
N LYS A 657 48.18 16.77 20.15
CA LYS A 657 49.19 17.85 20.17
C LYS A 657 50.24 17.60 21.23
N ILE A 658 51.52 17.75 20.86
CA ILE A 658 52.62 17.58 21.80
C ILE A 658 52.84 18.93 22.54
N MET A 659 52.75 18.87 23.86
CA MET A 659 52.79 20.08 24.71
C MET A 659 54.15 20.35 25.32
N LYS A 660 55.05 19.39 25.38
CA LYS A 660 56.40 19.51 26.03
C LYS A 660 57.45 18.76 25.21
N GLY A 661 58.75 19.12 25.38
CA GLY A 661 59.89 18.49 24.73
C GLY A 661 60.29 19.12 23.41
N GLU A 662 61.27 18.54 22.69
CA GLU A 662 61.82 19.04 21.42
C GLU A 662 60.79 19.16 20.31
N ASP A 663 59.75 18.35 20.31
CA ASP A 663 58.65 18.34 19.35
C ASP A 663 57.44 19.17 19.78
N LYS A 664 57.60 20.10 20.71
CA LYS A 664 56.54 20.96 21.21
C LYS A 664 55.90 21.72 20.04
N GLY A 665 54.56 21.66 19.93
CA GLY A 665 53.79 22.31 18.86
C GLY A 665 53.50 21.42 17.64
N LYS A 666 54.18 20.28 17.48
CA LYS A 666 53.84 19.23 16.51
C LYS A 666 52.70 18.33 17.06
N TYR A 667 52.23 17.41 16.23
CA TYR A 667 51.16 16.47 16.56
C TYR A 667 51.70 15.04 16.46
N ARG A 668 51.36 14.18 17.43
CA ARG A 668 51.70 12.78 17.44
C ARG A 668 50.52 11.99 16.88
N LYS A 669 50.78 11.02 16.02
CA LYS A 669 49.78 10.01 15.61
C LYS A 669 49.48 9.12 16.79
N LEU A 670 48.18 8.83 17.01
CA LEU A 670 47.70 7.84 17.98
C LEU A 670 47.31 6.57 17.18
N GLU A 671 47.73 5.41 17.67
CA GLU A 671 47.40 4.11 17.04
C GLU A 671 45.97 3.68 17.28
#